data_fa75900f01908710563452509e9d082d
#
_entry.id   fa75900f01908710563452509e9d082d
#
_cell.length_a   1.000
_cell.length_b   1.000
_cell.length_c   1.000
_cell.angle_alpha   90.00
_cell.angle_beta   90.00
_cell.angle_gamma   90.00
#
_symmetry.space_group_name_H-M   'P 1'
#
loop_
_entity.id
_entity.type
_entity.pdbx_description
1 polymer ?
#
loop_
_entity_poly.entity_id
_entity_poly.type
_entity_poly.pdbx_seq_one_letter_code
_entity_poly.pdbx_strand_id
1 'polypeptide(L)'
;MQGLTKQEVKDREQAGKVNVKVSSSTRTVKQIVKDNVFTYFNLIFTVLALLLVIAGSLKDLTFMLIVFANTAIGILQEIRSKRTLDSLKILKMPKVEVLRDGKRTEVATEKLVIDDVIILRSGNQIPADAEVVEGSIQVNESLLTGEADEIGKSQGDALLSGSYVVSGECMAVLTAVGASSYISKLTKEATKDKQEESEMIKSLDKLVKVIGVLIIPMGLTLVFQEWYILDGTFRSSITSMVAAILGMIPEGLYMTASIAMVVSALRLAKKDVLVQNMKCIEALARVDVLCVDKTGTITGPDMKVDGFVKMDEGISDDTLETLVGDIVRYQSKDNSTMAALQEHFTKLSGREATSVCGFSSKYKYSATCFVEGNFVIGAPEFVLRSDFARYEDYISNISNKGYRVLAIAQTSEVPNGGRLEAPARLLGLVFLDNPVRDSAKETFEYFAANGVEIKVISGDNPETVSHVAMEAGIIGGDHYVDARDLTDEQSIYEAVERFTVFGRVTPEQKLAFVKALKKQGKTVGMTGDGVNDVLALRDADCSVAMASGSEAASNASMLVLMDSDFSKMPSVVSEGRRVVNNIQKAASLYLTKNIFSLLLAVFSVINVLKYPLKPSQITLISMFTIGVPSFILSLEPNFERIKGRFLSNVFKMALPAGITMFISVSSLVVFGQVFNITAECISTSSTMLVALVGFLYLGKVAQPINRLHVGMMAILIAGMAYSVRFMPKLFGINSITTEAAMLLVVFLIATEGLFRYIHKGVGIGKWISDKRKARKLEKRRGRRRKSAE
;
A
#
# COMPACT_ATOMS: atom_id res chain seq x y z
N MET A 1 -36.12 -15.79 20.50
CA MET A 1 -36.14 -14.30 20.54
C MET A 1 -36.81 -13.74 19.29
N GLN A 2 -37.56 -12.60 19.37
CA GLN A 2 -38.18 -11.97 18.19
C GLN A 2 -37.31 -10.86 17.55
N GLY A 3 -36.29 -10.39 18.27
CA GLY A 3 -35.49 -9.22 17.84
C GLY A 3 -36.29 -7.91 17.84
N LEU A 4 -35.68 -6.80 17.41
CA LEU A 4 -36.33 -5.49 17.37
C LEU A 4 -37.33 -5.40 16.20
N THR A 5 -38.45 -4.70 16.47
CA THR A 5 -39.43 -4.33 15.43
C THR A 5 -38.94 -3.12 14.62
N LYS A 6 -39.49 -2.93 13.42
CA LYS A 6 -39.14 -1.78 12.55
C LYS A 6 -39.39 -0.44 13.21
N GLN A 7 -40.40 -0.34 14.11
CA GLN A 7 -40.67 0.90 14.81
C GLN A 7 -39.62 1.18 15.89
N GLU A 8 -39.24 0.17 16.67
CA GLU A 8 -38.19 0.28 17.69
C GLU A 8 -36.81 0.63 17.09
N VAL A 9 -36.51 0.10 15.91
CA VAL A 9 -35.29 0.47 15.18
C VAL A 9 -35.30 1.96 14.82
N LYS A 10 -36.42 2.48 14.26
CA LYS A 10 -36.55 3.91 13.95
C LYS A 10 -36.46 4.81 15.17
N ASP A 11 -37.03 4.41 16.28
CA ASP A 11 -36.96 5.17 17.53
C ASP A 11 -35.51 5.28 18.03
N ARG A 12 -34.72 4.19 17.90
CA ARG A 12 -33.30 4.18 18.24
C ARG A 12 -32.45 4.99 17.26
N GLU A 13 -32.80 4.96 15.99
CA GLU A 13 -32.15 5.80 14.96
C GLU A 13 -32.38 7.29 15.25
N GLN A 14 -33.62 7.70 15.60
CA GLN A 14 -33.95 9.07 15.94
C GLN A 14 -33.28 9.53 17.26
N ALA A 15 -33.09 8.60 18.20
CA ALA A 15 -32.37 8.86 19.46
C ALA A 15 -30.84 8.90 19.26
N GLY A 16 -30.34 8.74 18.02
CA GLY A 16 -28.89 8.74 17.71
C GLY A 16 -28.12 7.51 18.22
N LYS A 17 -28.85 6.44 18.63
CA LYS A 17 -28.25 5.18 19.13
C LYS A 17 -27.91 4.21 18.01
N VAL A 18 -27.14 4.70 17.04
CA VAL A 18 -26.74 3.98 15.82
C VAL A 18 -25.24 3.73 15.83
N ASN A 19 -24.79 2.61 15.28
CA ASN A 19 -23.38 2.23 15.19
C ASN A 19 -22.63 3.02 14.10
N VAL A 20 -22.77 4.34 14.10
CA VAL A 20 -22.02 5.19 13.19
C VAL A 20 -20.57 5.29 13.66
N LYS A 21 -19.61 4.86 12.85
CA LYS A 21 -18.17 5.00 13.14
C LYS A 21 -17.82 6.48 13.35
N VAL A 22 -17.30 6.83 14.52
CA VAL A 22 -16.92 8.21 14.92
C VAL A 22 -15.78 8.79 14.08
N SER A 23 -15.06 7.98 13.36
CA SER A 23 -14.03 8.43 12.40
C SER A 23 -14.14 7.66 11.10
N SER A 24 -14.92 8.16 10.15
CA SER A 24 -14.56 7.83 8.76
C SER A 24 -13.17 8.42 8.51
N SER A 25 -12.19 7.61 8.19
CA SER A 25 -10.84 8.04 7.76
C SER A 25 -10.86 8.91 6.49
N THR A 26 -12.05 9.23 5.97
CA THR A 26 -12.25 10.06 4.78
C THR A 26 -12.47 11.51 5.18
N ARG A 27 -11.51 12.36 4.75
CA ARG A 27 -11.61 13.82 4.91
C ARG A 27 -12.95 14.34 4.40
N THR A 28 -13.60 15.24 5.13
CA THR A 28 -14.83 15.90 4.65
C THR A 28 -14.50 16.83 3.48
N VAL A 29 -15.49 17.14 2.62
CA VAL A 29 -15.29 18.11 1.52
C VAL A 29 -14.79 19.45 2.07
N LYS A 30 -15.30 19.89 3.22
CA LYS A 30 -14.86 21.12 3.89
C LYS A 30 -13.39 21.06 4.33
N GLN A 31 -12.95 19.91 4.84
CA GLN A 31 -11.53 19.68 5.15
C GLN A 31 -10.66 19.66 3.90
N ILE A 32 -11.10 18.99 2.82
CA ILE A 32 -10.37 18.97 1.54
C ILE A 32 -10.15 20.40 1.03
N VAL A 33 -11.19 21.22 1.01
CA VAL A 33 -11.08 22.63 0.59
C VAL A 33 -10.11 23.39 1.50
N LYS A 34 -10.27 23.25 2.82
CA LYS A 34 -9.40 23.91 3.82
C LYS A 34 -7.93 23.51 3.64
N ASP A 35 -7.65 22.21 3.51
CA ASP A 35 -6.28 21.68 3.43
C ASP A 35 -5.59 22.07 2.11
N ASN A 36 -6.33 22.21 1.02
CA ASN A 36 -5.79 22.65 -0.27
C ASN A 36 -5.61 24.18 -0.36
N VAL A 37 -6.46 24.97 0.32
CA VAL A 37 -6.36 26.43 0.32
C VAL A 37 -5.30 26.91 1.30
N PHE A 38 -5.30 26.41 2.55
CA PHE A 38 -4.40 26.84 3.62
C PHE A 38 -3.13 25.98 3.69
N THR A 39 -2.42 25.87 2.57
CA THR A 39 -1.10 25.24 2.55
C THR A 39 -0.02 26.25 2.94
N TYR A 40 1.11 25.74 3.45
CA TYR A 40 2.29 26.56 3.74
C TYR A 40 2.75 27.39 2.54
N PHE A 41 2.74 26.82 1.36
CA PHE A 41 3.13 27.53 0.14
C PHE A 41 2.11 28.56 -0.31
N ASN A 42 0.81 28.27 -0.22
CA ASN A 42 -0.21 29.25 -0.56
C ASN A 42 -0.15 30.48 0.35
N LEU A 43 0.24 30.28 1.63
CA LEU A 43 0.51 31.39 2.54
C LEU A 43 1.70 32.23 2.05
N ILE A 44 2.81 31.59 1.67
CA ILE A 44 3.98 32.29 1.11
C ILE A 44 3.59 33.04 -0.16
N PHE A 45 2.88 32.40 -1.10
CA PHE A 45 2.45 33.05 -2.34
C PHE A 45 1.54 34.25 -2.08
N THR A 46 0.68 34.17 -1.09
CA THR A 46 -0.17 35.31 -0.68
C THR A 46 0.66 36.45 -0.14
N VAL A 47 1.66 36.18 0.68
CA VAL A 47 2.59 37.19 1.19
C VAL A 47 3.40 37.81 0.05
N LEU A 48 3.93 37.01 -0.87
CA LEU A 48 4.68 37.49 -2.02
C LEU A 48 3.81 38.35 -2.95
N ALA A 49 2.55 37.94 -3.18
CA ALA A 49 1.59 38.71 -3.95
C ALA A 49 1.28 40.06 -3.30
N LEU A 50 1.08 40.07 -1.98
CA LEU A 50 0.86 41.32 -1.22
C LEU A 50 2.06 42.26 -1.34
N LEU A 51 3.29 41.76 -1.21
CA LEU A 51 4.51 42.55 -1.38
C LEU A 51 4.62 43.15 -2.79
N LEU A 52 4.25 42.39 -3.85
CA LEU A 52 4.23 42.93 -5.21
C LEU A 52 3.15 43.98 -5.43
N VAL A 53 1.98 43.87 -4.78
CA VAL A 53 0.93 44.89 -4.81
C VAL A 53 1.45 46.15 -4.14
N ILE A 54 2.06 46.07 -2.93
CA ILE A 54 2.65 47.23 -2.22
C ILE A 54 3.77 47.85 -3.06
N ALA A 55 4.58 47.03 -3.75
CA ALA A 55 5.63 47.53 -4.64
C ALA A 55 5.11 48.11 -5.98
N GLY A 56 3.80 48.07 -6.25
CA GLY A 56 3.19 48.55 -7.48
C GLY A 56 3.51 47.71 -8.71
N SER A 57 3.85 46.41 -8.56
CA SER A 57 4.22 45.51 -9.66
C SER A 57 3.13 44.49 -10.01
N LEU A 58 1.91 45.00 -10.37
CA LEU A 58 0.75 44.16 -10.65
C LEU A 58 0.93 43.17 -11.80
N LYS A 59 1.80 43.47 -12.76
CA LYS A 59 2.12 42.57 -13.89
C LYS A 59 2.80 41.28 -13.48
N ASP A 60 3.51 41.32 -12.36
CA ASP A 60 4.25 40.16 -11.85
C ASP A 60 3.40 39.20 -10.99
N LEU A 61 2.09 39.50 -10.84
CA LEU A 61 1.10 38.61 -10.19
C LEU A 61 0.64 37.43 -11.05
N THR A 62 1.18 37.25 -12.27
CA THR A 62 0.80 36.15 -13.19
C THR A 62 0.92 34.76 -12.56
N PHE A 63 1.84 34.55 -11.61
CA PHE A 63 1.98 33.30 -10.89
C PHE A 63 0.72 32.96 -10.05
N MET A 64 -0.01 33.95 -9.56
CA MET A 64 -1.24 33.71 -8.79
C MET A 64 -2.30 32.98 -9.60
N LEU A 65 -2.35 33.21 -10.92
CA LEU A 65 -3.26 32.45 -11.80
C LEU A 65 -2.93 30.95 -11.77
N ILE A 66 -1.64 30.59 -11.77
CA ILE A 66 -1.20 29.19 -11.68
C ILE A 66 -1.52 28.63 -10.29
N VAL A 67 -1.30 29.40 -9.23
CA VAL A 67 -1.62 28.99 -7.85
C VAL A 67 -3.12 28.72 -7.70
N PHE A 68 -3.99 29.62 -8.22
CA PHE A 68 -5.43 29.40 -8.22
C PHE A 68 -5.85 28.19 -9.04
N ALA A 69 -5.30 28.04 -10.26
CA ALA A 69 -5.58 26.89 -11.11
C ALA A 69 -5.16 25.57 -10.43
N ASN A 70 -3.96 25.52 -9.88
CA ASN A 70 -3.45 24.34 -9.15
C ASN A 70 -4.33 24.00 -7.94
N THR A 71 -4.71 25.00 -7.14
CA THR A 71 -5.58 24.81 -5.97
C THR A 71 -6.96 24.32 -6.39
N ALA A 72 -7.56 24.92 -7.41
CA ALA A 72 -8.87 24.51 -7.92
C ALA A 72 -8.85 23.08 -8.50
N ILE A 73 -7.84 22.76 -9.31
CA ILE A 73 -7.66 21.41 -9.86
C ILE A 73 -7.46 20.39 -8.72
N GLY A 74 -6.63 20.72 -7.73
CA GLY A 74 -6.41 19.87 -6.55
C GLY A 74 -7.72 19.57 -5.82
N ILE A 75 -8.51 20.60 -5.48
CA ILE A 75 -9.80 20.46 -4.81
C ILE A 75 -10.77 19.59 -5.63
N LEU A 76 -10.96 19.92 -6.92
CA LEU A 76 -11.89 19.19 -7.79
C LEU A 76 -11.53 17.71 -7.92
N GLN A 77 -10.24 17.42 -8.04
CA GLN A 77 -9.77 16.03 -8.17
C GLN A 77 -9.88 15.27 -6.86
N GLU A 78 -9.53 15.87 -5.72
CA GLU A 78 -9.64 15.21 -4.43
C GLU A 78 -11.11 14.94 -4.07
N ILE A 79 -12.03 15.86 -4.38
CA ILE A 79 -13.47 15.64 -4.24
C ILE A 79 -13.97 14.53 -5.16
N ARG A 80 -13.55 14.51 -6.43
CA ARG A 80 -13.92 13.44 -7.37
C ARG A 80 -13.43 12.09 -6.91
N SER A 81 -12.18 12.00 -6.47
CA SER A 81 -11.58 10.82 -5.86
C SER A 81 -12.36 10.32 -4.68
N LYS A 82 -12.62 11.23 -3.72
CA LYS A 82 -13.41 10.90 -2.54
C LYS A 82 -14.76 10.29 -2.92
N ARG A 83 -15.50 10.93 -3.83
CA ARG A 83 -16.81 10.41 -4.28
C ARG A 83 -16.70 9.00 -4.87
N THR A 84 -15.67 8.74 -5.68
CA THR A 84 -15.48 7.42 -6.29
C THR A 84 -15.07 6.38 -5.25
N LEU A 85 -14.16 6.72 -4.33
CA LEU A 85 -13.77 5.82 -3.24
C LEU A 85 -14.93 5.56 -2.27
N ASP A 86 -15.72 6.58 -1.97
CA ASP A 86 -16.91 6.43 -1.11
C ASP A 86 -17.94 5.51 -1.78
N SER A 87 -18.19 5.64 -3.10
CA SER A 87 -19.11 4.74 -3.83
C SER A 87 -18.63 3.29 -3.85
N LEU A 88 -17.32 3.04 -3.96
CA LEU A 88 -16.74 1.71 -3.90
C LEU A 88 -16.83 1.11 -2.48
N LYS A 89 -16.65 1.94 -1.45
CA LYS A 89 -16.83 1.52 -0.04
C LYS A 89 -18.28 1.14 0.28
N ILE A 90 -19.25 1.89 -0.25
CA ILE A 90 -20.68 1.60 -0.07
C ILE A 90 -21.06 0.22 -0.64
N LEU A 91 -20.47 -0.18 -1.77
CA LEU A 91 -20.68 -1.50 -2.36
C LEU A 91 -20.16 -2.66 -1.48
N LYS A 92 -19.30 -2.37 -0.50
CA LYS A 92 -18.64 -3.33 0.39
C LYS A 92 -18.70 -2.95 1.87
N MET A 93 -19.74 -2.26 2.30
CA MET A 93 -19.97 -2.14 3.74
C MET A 93 -20.15 -3.53 4.34
N PRO A 94 -19.36 -3.90 5.36
CA PRO A 94 -19.54 -5.17 6.04
C PRO A 94 -20.98 -5.24 6.51
N LYS A 95 -21.63 -6.37 6.23
CA LYS A 95 -22.99 -6.63 6.66
C LYS A 95 -22.95 -7.67 7.76
N VAL A 96 -23.86 -7.53 8.71
CA VAL A 96 -24.04 -8.48 9.81
C VAL A 96 -25.43 -9.01 9.74
N GLU A 97 -25.60 -10.31 9.97
CA GLU A 97 -26.90 -10.93 10.10
C GLU A 97 -27.53 -10.54 11.42
N VAL A 98 -28.71 -9.96 11.37
CA VAL A 98 -29.47 -9.52 12.55
C VAL A 98 -30.85 -10.18 12.57
N LEU A 99 -31.35 -10.38 13.76
CA LEU A 99 -32.72 -10.85 13.98
C LEU A 99 -33.61 -9.63 14.23
N ARG A 100 -34.50 -9.30 13.27
CA ARG A 100 -35.50 -8.22 13.38
C ARG A 100 -36.86 -8.73 12.92
N ASP A 101 -37.91 -8.36 13.61
CA ASP A 101 -39.29 -8.84 13.32
C ASP A 101 -39.38 -10.38 13.24
N GLY A 102 -38.58 -11.14 14.01
CA GLY A 102 -38.51 -12.59 13.95
C GLY A 102 -37.85 -13.18 12.70
N LYS A 103 -37.20 -12.35 11.84
CA LYS A 103 -36.55 -12.76 10.61
C LYS A 103 -35.07 -12.42 10.63
N ARG A 104 -34.26 -13.34 10.14
CA ARG A 104 -32.82 -13.07 9.88
C ARG A 104 -32.68 -12.19 8.66
N THR A 105 -32.01 -11.06 8.78
CA THR A 105 -31.79 -10.09 7.71
C THR A 105 -30.37 -9.54 7.76
N GLU A 106 -29.73 -9.33 6.62
CA GLU A 106 -28.43 -8.69 6.55
C GLU A 106 -28.56 -7.16 6.63
N VAL A 107 -27.87 -6.56 7.60
CA VAL A 107 -27.85 -5.13 7.82
C VAL A 107 -26.40 -4.63 7.80
N ALA A 108 -26.14 -3.50 7.12
CA ALA A 108 -24.84 -2.86 7.14
C ALA A 108 -24.43 -2.49 8.58
N THR A 109 -23.19 -2.73 8.97
CA THR A 109 -22.70 -2.48 10.35
C THR A 109 -22.96 -1.07 10.84
N GLU A 110 -22.97 -0.07 9.95
CA GLU A 110 -23.26 1.33 10.30
C GLU A 110 -24.75 1.61 10.57
N LYS A 111 -25.66 0.68 10.23
CA LYS A 111 -27.09 0.75 10.46
C LYS A 111 -27.57 -0.12 11.63
N LEU A 112 -26.63 -0.70 12.35
CA LEU A 112 -26.94 -1.40 13.60
C LEU A 112 -27.34 -0.39 14.67
N VAL A 113 -28.31 -0.75 15.49
CA VAL A 113 -28.76 0.06 16.62
C VAL A 113 -28.53 -0.69 17.93
N ILE A 114 -28.51 0.05 19.05
CA ILE A 114 -28.44 -0.58 20.38
C ILE A 114 -29.60 -1.57 20.57
N ASP A 115 -29.37 -2.68 21.26
CA ASP A 115 -30.30 -3.78 21.51
C ASP A 115 -30.63 -4.63 20.25
N ASP A 116 -29.98 -4.41 19.10
CA ASP A 116 -30.07 -5.36 17.98
C ASP A 116 -29.50 -6.72 18.39
N VAL A 117 -30.18 -7.79 17.97
CA VAL A 117 -29.70 -9.16 18.11
C VAL A 117 -28.91 -9.52 16.87
N ILE A 118 -27.60 -9.66 17.01
CA ILE A 118 -26.70 -10.05 15.91
C ILE A 118 -26.37 -11.53 15.98
N ILE A 119 -26.06 -12.12 14.81
CA ILE A 119 -25.59 -13.49 14.69
C ILE A 119 -24.14 -13.43 14.25
N LEU A 120 -23.27 -13.99 15.06
CA LEU A 120 -21.81 -14.00 14.83
C LEU A 120 -21.34 -15.41 14.53
N ARG A 121 -20.48 -15.54 13.49
CA ARG A 121 -19.86 -16.78 13.04
C ARG A 121 -18.36 -16.64 12.88
N SER A 122 -17.67 -17.77 12.75
CA SER A 122 -16.24 -17.79 12.45
C SER A 122 -15.87 -16.85 11.30
N GLY A 123 -14.81 -16.06 11.49
CA GLY A 123 -14.35 -15.07 10.51
C GLY A 123 -15.01 -13.68 10.63
N ASN A 124 -16.13 -13.53 11.36
CA ASN A 124 -16.76 -12.23 11.56
C ASN A 124 -15.96 -11.35 12.53
N GLN A 125 -15.90 -10.07 12.23
CA GLN A 125 -15.46 -9.07 13.20
C GLN A 125 -16.66 -8.59 14.04
N ILE A 126 -16.49 -8.45 15.36
CA ILE A 126 -17.50 -7.94 16.26
C ILE A 126 -17.68 -6.44 16.00
N PRO A 127 -18.86 -6.00 15.48
CA PRO A 127 -19.03 -4.64 14.96
C PRO A 127 -19.24 -3.58 16.03
N ALA A 128 -19.77 -3.98 17.19
CA ALA A 128 -20.09 -3.14 18.34
C ALA A 128 -20.03 -3.99 19.59
N ASP A 129 -19.96 -3.37 20.79
CA ASP A 129 -19.93 -4.15 22.02
C ASP A 129 -21.26 -4.88 22.22
N ALA A 130 -21.19 -6.14 22.59
CA ALA A 130 -22.35 -7.02 22.71
C ALA A 130 -22.25 -7.96 23.91
N GLU A 131 -23.32 -8.65 24.23
CA GLU A 131 -23.39 -9.72 25.23
C GLU A 131 -23.96 -10.96 24.59
N VAL A 132 -23.33 -12.11 24.82
CA VAL A 132 -23.79 -13.41 24.26
C VAL A 132 -25.09 -13.82 24.94
N VAL A 133 -26.12 -14.11 24.13
CA VAL A 133 -27.45 -14.55 24.63
C VAL A 133 -27.64 -16.05 24.42
N GLU A 134 -27.14 -16.59 23.34
CA GLU A 134 -27.26 -18.01 22.99
C GLU A 134 -26.06 -18.49 22.16
N GLY A 135 -25.62 -19.72 22.40
CA GLY A 135 -24.46 -20.29 21.71
C GLY A 135 -23.14 -20.08 22.45
N SER A 136 -22.04 -20.43 21.81
CA SER A 136 -20.67 -20.22 22.32
C SER A 136 -19.71 -20.01 21.17
N ILE A 137 -18.72 -19.13 21.35
CA ILE A 137 -17.73 -18.78 20.36
C ILE A 137 -16.34 -18.68 21.00
N GLN A 138 -15.31 -18.91 20.21
CA GLN A 138 -13.93 -18.54 20.55
C GLN A 138 -13.64 -17.19 19.88
N VAL A 139 -13.18 -16.22 20.64
CA VAL A 139 -12.82 -14.89 20.13
C VAL A 139 -11.34 -14.61 20.31
N ASN A 140 -10.76 -13.87 19.39
CA ASN A 140 -9.42 -13.33 19.52
C ASN A 140 -9.50 -11.82 19.74
N GLU A 141 -8.98 -11.39 20.89
CA GLU A 141 -8.98 -9.99 21.33
C GLU A 141 -7.62 -9.30 21.12
N SER A 142 -6.69 -9.93 20.38
CA SER A 142 -5.31 -9.44 20.20
C SER A 142 -5.21 -8.03 19.61
N LEU A 143 -6.18 -7.62 18.82
CA LEU A 143 -6.26 -6.25 18.29
C LEU A 143 -6.50 -5.18 19.36
N LEU A 144 -7.00 -5.59 20.50
CA LEU A 144 -7.37 -4.72 21.62
C LEU A 144 -6.37 -4.84 22.79
N THR A 145 -5.99 -6.06 23.12
CA THR A 145 -5.16 -6.39 24.30
C THR A 145 -3.68 -6.56 23.94
N GLY A 146 -3.38 -6.90 22.68
CA GLY A 146 -2.05 -7.31 22.25
C GLY A 146 -1.71 -8.78 22.52
N GLU A 147 -2.58 -9.51 23.22
CA GLU A 147 -2.42 -10.92 23.53
C GLU A 147 -3.16 -11.78 22.51
N ALA A 148 -2.52 -12.79 21.95
CA ALA A 148 -3.05 -13.59 20.85
C ALA A 148 -3.88 -14.82 21.30
N ASP A 149 -4.11 -14.98 22.58
CA ASP A 149 -4.87 -16.11 23.11
C ASP A 149 -6.35 -16.08 22.68
N GLU A 150 -6.86 -17.24 22.31
CA GLU A 150 -8.28 -17.42 22.00
C GLU A 150 -9.06 -17.55 23.33
N ILE A 151 -10.08 -16.70 23.49
CA ILE A 151 -10.90 -16.63 24.70
C ILE A 151 -12.28 -17.21 24.39
N GLY A 152 -12.68 -18.27 25.13
CA GLY A 152 -14.01 -18.84 25.05
C GLY A 152 -15.05 -17.88 25.65
N LYS A 153 -16.13 -17.59 24.91
CA LYS A 153 -17.26 -16.80 25.33
C LYS A 153 -18.53 -17.61 25.24
N SER A 154 -19.31 -17.58 26.30
CA SER A 154 -20.57 -18.29 26.47
C SER A 154 -21.68 -17.34 26.88
N GLN A 155 -22.87 -17.84 27.07
CA GLN A 155 -24.06 -17.04 27.47
C GLN A 155 -23.76 -16.15 28.70
N GLY A 156 -24.05 -14.87 28.57
CA GLY A 156 -23.79 -13.81 29.56
C GLY A 156 -22.42 -13.16 29.50
N ASP A 157 -21.51 -13.65 28.61
CA ASP A 157 -20.19 -13.05 28.47
C ASP A 157 -20.22 -11.83 27.53
N ALA A 158 -19.39 -10.84 27.88
CA ALA A 158 -19.25 -9.63 27.10
C ALA A 158 -18.33 -9.85 25.88
N LEU A 159 -18.73 -9.30 24.74
CA LEU A 159 -18.00 -9.25 23.48
C LEU A 159 -17.55 -7.82 23.22
N LEU A 160 -16.26 -7.63 22.99
CA LEU A 160 -15.68 -6.31 22.73
C LEU A 160 -15.67 -6.01 21.22
N SER A 161 -16.12 -4.83 20.85
CA SER A 161 -16.03 -4.36 19.46
C SER A 161 -14.60 -4.32 18.95
N GLY A 162 -14.38 -4.81 17.72
CA GLY A 162 -13.06 -4.89 17.11
C GLY A 162 -12.34 -6.23 17.29
N SER A 163 -12.75 -7.08 18.24
CA SER A 163 -12.36 -8.49 18.30
C SER A 163 -12.97 -9.26 17.13
N TYR A 164 -12.51 -10.47 16.89
CA TYR A 164 -13.05 -11.32 15.83
C TYR A 164 -13.27 -12.75 16.29
N VAL A 165 -14.28 -13.39 15.68
CA VAL A 165 -14.67 -14.76 15.98
C VAL A 165 -13.73 -15.72 15.26
N VAL A 166 -13.07 -16.59 16.01
CA VAL A 166 -12.16 -17.62 15.47
C VAL A 166 -12.93 -18.89 15.11
N SER A 167 -13.86 -19.31 15.99
CA SER A 167 -14.69 -20.50 15.77
C SER A 167 -16.00 -20.43 16.55
N GLY A 168 -16.99 -21.22 16.14
CA GLY A 168 -18.32 -21.29 16.73
C GLY A 168 -19.34 -20.31 16.14
N GLU A 169 -20.58 -20.38 16.65
CA GLU A 169 -21.70 -19.47 16.33
C GLU A 169 -22.40 -19.03 17.59
N CYS A 170 -22.76 -17.75 17.70
CA CYS A 170 -23.58 -17.25 18.78
C CYS A 170 -24.56 -16.19 18.33
N MET A 171 -25.63 -15.99 19.11
CA MET A 171 -26.47 -14.82 19.07
C MET A 171 -26.08 -13.88 20.20
N ALA A 172 -25.89 -12.60 19.90
CA ALA A 172 -25.49 -11.59 20.87
C ALA A 172 -26.35 -10.31 20.73
N VAL A 173 -26.61 -9.63 21.84
CA VAL A 173 -27.32 -8.36 21.89
C VAL A 173 -26.34 -7.21 21.99
N LEU A 174 -26.51 -6.19 21.16
CA LEU A 174 -25.65 -5.01 21.18
C LEU A 174 -25.87 -4.17 22.43
N THR A 175 -24.82 -3.96 23.22
CA THR A 175 -24.84 -3.21 24.49
C THR A 175 -24.30 -1.79 24.35
N ALA A 176 -23.36 -1.54 23.41
CA ALA A 176 -22.86 -0.21 23.11
C ALA A 176 -22.52 -0.06 21.62
N VAL A 177 -22.95 1.05 21.01
CA VAL A 177 -22.80 1.33 19.58
C VAL A 177 -22.10 2.67 19.30
N GLY A 178 -21.50 2.82 18.13
CA GLY A 178 -20.90 4.07 17.67
C GLY A 178 -19.83 4.61 18.63
N ALA A 179 -19.95 5.87 19.05
CA ALA A 179 -18.98 6.55 19.93
C ALA A 179 -18.83 5.92 21.31
N SER A 180 -19.81 5.16 21.78
CA SER A 180 -19.81 4.51 23.08
C SER A 180 -19.13 3.14 23.08
N SER A 181 -18.86 2.55 21.92
CA SER A 181 -18.19 1.25 21.77
C SER A 181 -16.73 1.31 22.24
N TYR A 182 -16.21 0.16 22.69
CA TYR A 182 -14.86 0.00 23.21
C TYR A 182 -13.81 0.43 22.18
N ILE A 183 -13.91 -0.06 20.94
CA ILE A 183 -12.98 0.29 19.88
C ILE A 183 -13.00 1.80 19.56
N SER A 184 -14.16 2.46 19.64
CA SER A 184 -14.26 3.90 19.39
C SER A 184 -13.59 4.72 20.48
N LYS A 185 -13.64 4.27 21.74
CA LYS A 185 -12.94 4.89 22.87
C LYS A 185 -11.41 4.74 22.71
N LEU A 186 -10.93 3.53 22.44
CA LEU A 186 -9.51 3.25 22.15
C LEU A 186 -9.00 4.07 20.96
N THR A 187 -9.78 4.13 19.87
CA THR A 187 -9.40 4.89 18.67
C THR A 187 -9.30 6.37 18.96
N LYS A 188 -10.17 6.94 19.80
CA LYS A 188 -10.06 8.36 20.23
C LYS A 188 -8.79 8.64 21.01
N GLU A 189 -8.35 7.73 21.85
CA GLU A 189 -7.09 7.85 22.59
C GLU A 189 -5.86 7.64 21.69
N ALA A 190 -5.94 6.68 20.76
CA ALA A 190 -4.88 6.36 19.80
C ALA A 190 -4.79 7.32 18.60
N THR A 191 -5.81 8.13 18.29
CA THR A 191 -5.81 9.06 17.13
C THR A 191 -4.80 10.21 17.27
N LYS A 192 -3.99 10.23 18.33
CA LYS A 192 -2.78 11.05 18.40
C LYS A 192 -1.59 10.47 17.61
N ASP A 193 -1.64 9.20 17.26
CA ASP A 193 -0.63 8.59 16.41
C ASP A 193 -0.97 8.83 14.93
N LYS A 194 -0.09 9.61 14.28
CA LYS A 194 -0.15 9.97 12.86
C LYS A 194 -0.27 8.69 12.03
N GLN A 195 -1.25 8.62 11.14
CA GLN A 195 -1.23 7.65 10.05
C GLN A 195 0.16 7.66 9.42
N GLU A 196 0.83 6.52 9.37
CA GLU A 196 2.14 6.41 8.72
C GLU A 196 2.00 6.80 7.25
N GLU A 197 2.58 7.95 6.90
CA GLU A 197 2.65 8.43 5.52
C GLU A 197 3.63 7.57 4.70
N SER A 198 3.39 7.48 3.39
CA SER A 198 4.27 6.83 2.43
C SER A 198 5.69 7.41 2.47
N GLU A 199 6.74 6.61 2.22
CA GLU A 199 8.14 7.06 2.20
C GLU A 199 8.35 8.18 1.18
N MET A 200 7.67 8.09 0.05
CA MET A 200 7.70 9.11 -1.00
C MET A 200 7.12 10.43 -0.49
N ILE A 201 5.95 10.42 0.16
CA ILE A 201 5.33 11.63 0.72
C ILE A 201 6.22 12.22 1.83
N LYS A 202 6.72 11.40 2.76
CA LYS A 202 7.70 11.85 3.78
C LYS A 202 8.94 12.49 3.16
N SER A 203 9.42 11.95 2.04
CA SER A 203 10.58 12.49 1.32
C SER A 203 10.27 13.84 0.65
N LEU A 204 9.07 13.98 0.06
CA LEU A 204 8.61 15.24 -0.50
C LEU A 204 8.43 16.30 0.59
N ASP A 205 7.85 15.94 1.72
CA ASP A 205 7.70 16.83 2.88
C ASP A 205 9.04 17.33 3.41
N LYS A 206 10.02 16.43 3.51
CA LYS A 206 11.38 16.81 3.93
C LYS A 206 12.00 17.82 2.96
N LEU A 207 11.87 17.57 1.64
CA LEU A 207 12.37 18.49 0.62
C LEU A 207 11.71 19.87 0.76
N VAL A 208 10.40 19.91 0.90
CA VAL A 208 9.61 21.14 1.05
C VAL A 208 10.00 21.92 2.31
N LYS A 209 10.17 21.23 3.45
CA LYS A 209 10.62 21.85 4.71
C LYS A 209 12.02 22.49 4.58
N VAL A 210 12.95 21.77 3.95
CA VAL A 210 14.31 22.30 3.72
C VAL A 210 14.28 23.55 2.84
N ILE A 211 13.54 23.50 1.73
CA ILE A 211 13.37 24.65 0.83
C ILE A 211 12.70 25.81 1.58
N GLY A 212 11.62 25.52 2.34
CA GLY A 212 10.90 26.53 3.11
C GLY A 212 11.75 27.28 4.13
N VAL A 213 12.70 26.61 4.76
CA VAL A 213 13.67 27.25 5.68
C VAL A 213 14.68 28.10 4.90
N LEU A 214 15.15 27.64 3.73
CA LEU A 214 16.16 28.36 2.94
C LEU A 214 15.62 29.61 2.25
N ILE A 215 14.34 29.65 1.90
CA ILE A 215 13.71 30.78 1.19
C ILE A 215 13.77 32.08 2.00
N ILE A 216 13.55 32.01 3.32
CA ILE A 216 13.44 33.21 4.17
C ILE A 216 14.78 33.99 4.22
N PRO A 217 15.91 33.39 4.65
CA PRO A 217 17.17 34.11 4.69
C PRO A 217 17.63 34.58 3.32
N MET A 218 17.42 33.76 2.28
CA MET A 218 17.79 34.11 0.91
C MET A 218 16.99 35.32 0.41
N GLY A 219 15.65 35.33 0.65
CA GLY A 219 14.81 36.46 0.27
C GLY A 219 15.20 37.76 0.96
N LEU A 220 15.46 37.73 2.27
CA LEU A 220 15.91 38.88 3.03
C LEU A 220 17.25 39.39 2.53
N THR A 221 18.21 38.53 2.25
CA THR A 221 19.55 38.90 1.76
C THR A 221 19.45 39.55 0.37
N LEU A 222 18.63 39.03 -0.54
CA LEU A 222 18.42 39.61 -1.88
C LEU A 222 17.79 41.01 -1.81
N VAL A 223 16.78 41.22 -0.94
CA VAL A 223 16.16 42.55 -0.76
C VAL A 223 17.20 43.52 -0.16
N PHE A 224 17.92 43.12 0.90
CA PHE A 224 18.94 43.95 1.50
C PHE A 224 20.02 44.35 0.51
N GLN A 225 20.54 43.39 -0.27
CA GLN A 225 21.56 43.64 -1.29
C GLN A 225 21.07 44.59 -2.38
N GLU A 226 19.89 44.37 -2.99
CA GLU A 226 19.43 45.20 -4.09
C GLU A 226 19.01 46.59 -3.62
N TRP A 227 18.46 46.73 -2.41
CA TRP A 227 17.99 48.01 -1.91
C TRP A 227 19.08 48.86 -1.32
N TYR A 228 19.99 48.26 -0.53
CA TYR A 228 21.05 49.03 0.21
C TYR A 228 22.44 49.03 -0.46
N ILE A 229 22.78 47.95 -1.20
CA ILE A 229 24.12 47.85 -1.78
C ILE A 229 24.14 48.29 -3.25
N LEU A 230 23.06 47.95 -4.00
CA LEU A 230 22.93 48.28 -5.43
C LEU A 230 22.12 49.55 -5.69
N ASP A 231 21.74 50.32 -4.67
CA ASP A 231 20.90 51.51 -4.74
C ASP A 231 19.63 51.30 -5.59
N GLY A 232 19.07 50.11 -5.56
CA GLY A 232 17.87 49.72 -6.29
C GLY A 232 16.61 50.33 -5.69
N THR A 233 15.56 50.41 -6.52
CA THR A 233 14.27 50.85 -6.02
C THR A 233 13.58 49.74 -5.21
N PHE A 234 12.73 50.09 -4.25
CA PHE A 234 11.95 49.12 -3.47
C PHE A 234 11.20 48.11 -4.38
N ARG A 235 10.60 48.64 -5.48
CA ARG A 235 9.91 47.82 -6.49
C ARG A 235 10.85 46.77 -7.11
N SER A 236 12.04 47.19 -7.53
CA SER A 236 13.02 46.30 -8.14
C SER A 236 13.47 45.19 -7.15
N SER A 237 13.79 45.58 -5.91
CA SER A 237 14.25 44.67 -4.85
C SER A 237 13.19 43.59 -4.54
N ILE A 238 11.93 44.01 -4.37
CA ILE A 238 10.80 43.04 -4.14
C ILE A 238 10.61 42.13 -5.35
N THR A 239 10.64 42.69 -6.60
CA THR A 239 10.43 41.88 -7.81
C THR A 239 11.53 40.82 -7.97
N SER A 240 12.78 41.15 -7.77
CA SER A 240 13.94 40.25 -7.83
C SER A 240 13.85 39.14 -6.76
N MET A 241 13.54 39.52 -5.53
CA MET A 241 13.35 38.60 -4.42
C MET A 241 12.21 37.61 -4.72
N VAL A 242 11.03 38.11 -5.16
CA VAL A 242 9.88 37.26 -5.52
C VAL A 242 10.23 36.32 -6.66
N ALA A 243 10.94 36.76 -7.70
CA ALA A 243 11.38 35.89 -8.78
C ALA A 243 12.27 34.74 -8.29
N ALA A 244 13.26 35.05 -7.47
CA ALA A 244 14.15 34.03 -6.89
C ALA A 244 13.36 33.02 -6.04
N ILE A 245 12.48 33.46 -5.15
CA ILE A 245 11.67 32.61 -4.29
C ILE A 245 10.71 31.72 -5.10
N LEU A 246 9.99 32.27 -6.09
CA LEU A 246 9.11 31.50 -6.98
C LEU A 246 9.89 30.41 -7.74
N GLY A 247 11.12 30.70 -8.13
CA GLY A 247 11.99 29.72 -8.73
C GLY A 247 12.38 28.56 -7.78
N MET A 248 12.49 28.84 -6.49
CA MET A 248 12.88 27.83 -5.48
C MET A 248 11.71 26.95 -5.00
N ILE A 249 10.44 27.38 -5.15
CA ILE A 249 9.28 26.63 -4.68
C ILE A 249 8.86 25.59 -5.72
N PRO A 250 8.68 24.29 -5.35
CA PRO A 250 8.20 23.23 -6.23
C PRO A 250 6.66 23.27 -6.34
N GLU A 251 6.13 24.26 -7.07
CA GLU A 251 4.70 24.48 -7.26
C GLU A 251 4.05 23.27 -7.95
N GLY A 252 2.96 22.73 -7.39
CA GLY A 252 2.18 21.64 -8.01
C GLY A 252 2.77 20.24 -7.87
N LEU A 253 3.95 20.06 -7.24
CA LEU A 253 4.54 18.72 -7.07
C LEU A 253 3.64 17.79 -6.23
N TYR A 254 3.09 18.30 -5.13
CA TYR A 254 2.13 17.55 -4.29
C TYR A 254 0.86 17.19 -5.06
N MET A 255 0.32 18.15 -5.81
CA MET A 255 -0.85 17.93 -6.64
C MET A 255 -0.61 16.81 -7.66
N THR A 256 0.53 16.86 -8.37
CA THR A 256 0.89 15.83 -9.35
C THR A 256 1.01 14.44 -8.71
N ALA A 257 1.64 14.34 -7.52
CA ALA A 257 1.77 13.10 -6.78
C ALA A 257 0.41 12.57 -6.30
N SER A 258 -0.43 13.44 -5.75
CA SER A 258 -1.79 13.07 -5.31
C SER A 258 -2.64 12.57 -6.47
N ILE A 259 -2.63 13.29 -7.61
CA ILE A 259 -3.35 12.88 -8.82
C ILE A 259 -2.91 11.51 -9.32
N ALA A 260 -1.60 11.29 -9.41
CA ALA A 260 -1.06 10.03 -9.89
C ALA A 260 -1.51 8.85 -9.01
N MET A 261 -1.47 9.00 -7.69
CA MET A 261 -1.95 7.98 -6.74
C MET A 261 -3.44 7.70 -6.87
N VAL A 262 -4.25 8.75 -6.99
CA VAL A 262 -5.69 8.63 -7.14
C VAL A 262 -6.09 7.94 -8.44
N VAL A 263 -5.50 8.36 -9.57
CA VAL A 263 -5.75 7.72 -10.88
C VAL A 263 -5.34 6.25 -10.82
N SER A 264 -4.27 5.92 -10.10
CA SER A 264 -3.84 4.55 -9.88
C SER A 264 -4.88 3.74 -9.10
N ALA A 265 -5.38 4.26 -7.99
CA ALA A 265 -6.43 3.59 -7.22
C ALA A 265 -7.71 3.36 -8.05
N LEU A 266 -8.09 4.34 -8.88
CA LEU A 266 -9.24 4.19 -9.79
C LEU A 266 -9.02 3.13 -10.87
N ARG A 267 -7.80 2.99 -11.39
CA ARG A 267 -7.46 1.93 -12.36
C ARG A 267 -7.45 0.56 -11.71
N LEU A 268 -6.95 0.44 -10.48
CA LEU A 268 -6.99 -0.80 -9.72
C LEU A 268 -8.42 -1.18 -9.37
N ALA A 269 -9.25 -0.22 -8.98
CA ALA A 269 -10.67 -0.46 -8.71
C ALA A 269 -11.44 -1.01 -9.94
N LYS A 270 -11.10 -0.55 -11.17
CA LYS A 270 -11.65 -1.10 -12.42
C LYS A 270 -11.20 -2.54 -12.72
N LYS A 271 -10.20 -3.03 -12.01
CA LYS A 271 -9.69 -4.40 -12.05
C LYS A 271 -10.11 -5.22 -10.84
N ASP A 272 -11.15 -4.78 -10.15
CA ASP A 272 -11.65 -5.42 -8.92
C ASP A 272 -10.63 -5.49 -7.77
N VAL A 273 -9.73 -4.51 -7.69
CA VAL A 273 -8.78 -4.34 -6.59
C VAL A 273 -9.16 -3.11 -5.77
N LEU A 274 -9.63 -3.31 -4.55
CA LEU A 274 -9.99 -2.24 -3.63
C LEU A 274 -8.75 -1.76 -2.87
N VAL A 275 -8.39 -0.50 -3.04
CA VAL A 275 -7.30 0.14 -2.29
C VAL A 275 -7.87 0.81 -1.06
N GLN A 276 -7.52 0.30 0.13
CA GLN A 276 -7.92 0.88 1.42
C GLN A 276 -6.89 1.90 1.93
N ASN A 277 -5.60 1.65 1.65
CA ASN A 277 -4.50 2.55 2.02
C ASN A 277 -3.56 2.77 0.82
N MET A 278 -3.38 4.04 0.44
CA MET A 278 -2.53 4.44 -0.70
C MET A 278 -1.04 4.12 -0.50
N LYS A 279 -0.57 3.98 0.75
CA LYS A 279 0.81 3.59 1.08
C LYS A 279 1.17 2.25 0.43
N CYS A 280 0.22 1.32 0.34
CA CYS A 280 0.45 0.00 -0.24
C CYS A 280 0.86 0.04 -1.71
N ILE A 281 0.33 0.98 -2.50
CA ILE A 281 0.68 1.15 -3.92
C ILE A 281 2.18 1.43 -4.06
N GLU A 282 2.74 2.28 -3.19
CA GLU A 282 4.17 2.57 -3.18
C GLU A 282 4.99 1.38 -2.67
N ALA A 283 4.56 0.75 -1.57
CA ALA A 283 5.27 -0.38 -0.97
C ALA A 283 5.37 -1.56 -1.94
N LEU A 284 4.28 -1.91 -2.64
CA LEU A 284 4.29 -2.96 -3.67
C LEU A 284 5.21 -2.66 -4.86
N ALA A 285 5.35 -1.38 -5.23
CA ALA A 285 6.28 -0.99 -6.28
C ALA A 285 7.75 -1.33 -5.94
N ARG A 286 8.06 -1.43 -4.65
CA ARG A 286 9.40 -1.66 -4.08
C ARG A 286 9.55 -2.99 -3.36
N VAL A 287 8.50 -3.83 -3.38
CA VAL A 287 8.51 -5.10 -2.65
C VAL A 287 9.73 -5.96 -3.02
N ASP A 288 10.45 -6.41 -2.01
CA ASP A 288 11.60 -7.31 -2.13
C ASP A 288 11.20 -8.75 -1.83
N VAL A 289 10.28 -8.94 -0.86
CA VAL A 289 9.78 -10.25 -0.42
C VAL A 289 8.26 -10.21 -0.33
N LEU A 290 7.60 -11.19 -0.90
CA LEU A 290 6.16 -11.39 -0.77
C LEU A 290 5.91 -12.68 0.00
N CYS A 291 5.38 -12.53 1.22
CA CYS A 291 4.90 -13.63 2.04
C CYS A 291 3.50 -14.01 1.58
N VAL A 292 3.31 -15.26 1.22
CA VAL A 292 2.02 -15.77 0.73
C VAL A 292 1.52 -16.90 1.63
N ASP A 293 0.23 -16.86 1.98
CA ASP A 293 -0.40 -18.03 2.56
C ASP A 293 -0.72 -19.05 1.45
N LYS A 294 -0.72 -20.33 1.79
CA LYS A 294 -1.05 -21.41 0.85
C LYS A 294 -2.53 -21.33 0.42
N THR A 295 -3.41 -21.41 1.42
CA THR A 295 -4.86 -21.57 1.23
C THR A 295 -5.48 -20.26 0.73
N GLY A 296 -6.40 -20.34 -0.24
CA GLY A 296 -7.06 -19.16 -0.80
C GLY A 296 -6.16 -18.26 -1.66
N THR A 297 -4.82 -18.38 -1.58
CA THR A 297 -3.84 -17.60 -2.37
C THR A 297 -3.21 -18.43 -3.48
N ILE A 298 -2.37 -19.42 -3.13
CA ILE A 298 -1.73 -20.32 -4.11
C ILE A 298 -2.75 -21.31 -4.64
N THR A 299 -3.59 -21.85 -3.73
CA THR A 299 -4.67 -22.78 -4.04
C THR A 299 -6.01 -22.06 -4.17
N GLY A 300 -7.00 -22.74 -4.74
CA GLY A 300 -8.38 -22.26 -4.78
C GLY A 300 -9.00 -22.10 -3.38
N PRO A 301 -10.13 -21.38 -3.26
CA PRO A 301 -10.83 -21.25 -1.98
C PRO A 301 -11.57 -22.54 -1.60
N ASP A 302 -11.91 -23.38 -2.60
CA ASP A 302 -12.72 -24.55 -2.41
C ASP A 302 -11.86 -25.79 -2.23
N MET A 303 -12.16 -26.58 -1.21
CA MET A 303 -11.61 -27.92 -1.01
C MET A 303 -12.56 -28.95 -1.61
N LYS A 304 -12.00 -30.09 -2.02
CA LYS A 304 -12.79 -31.24 -2.49
C LYS A 304 -12.28 -32.51 -1.79
N VAL A 305 -13.23 -33.39 -1.46
CA VAL A 305 -12.88 -34.75 -1.02
C VAL A 305 -12.50 -35.55 -2.25
N ASP A 306 -11.25 -36.02 -2.32
CA ASP A 306 -10.77 -36.88 -3.40
C ASP A 306 -11.07 -38.38 -3.13
N GLY A 307 -11.06 -38.75 -1.85
CA GLY A 307 -11.41 -40.11 -1.45
C GLY A 307 -11.32 -40.33 0.04
N PHE A 308 -11.62 -41.54 0.44
CA PHE A 308 -11.46 -41.99 1.82
C PHE A 308 -10.99 -43.44 1.87
N VAL A 309 -10.40 -43.86 2.96
CA VAL A 309 -9.98 -45.24 3.18
C VAL A 309 -10.36 -45.67 4.59
N LYS A 310 -10.91 -46.88 4.73
CA LYS A 310 -11.12 -47.48 6.02
C LYS A 310 -9.80 -48.02 6.59
N MET A 311 -9.61 -47.86 7.88
CA MET A 311 -8.44 -48.33 8.61
C MET A 311 -8.81 -49.41 9.64
N ASP A 312 -10.10 -49.59 9.92
CA ASP A 312 -10.63 -50.60 10.80
C ASP A 312 -11.34 -51.71 9.98
N GLU A 313 -10.87 -52.94 10.11
CA GLU A 313 -11.44 -54.09 9.38
C GLU A 313 -12.87 -54.44 9.84
N GLY A 314 -13.27 -54.00 11.05
CA GLY A 314 -14.61 -54.25 11.61
C GLY A 314 -15.73 -53.43 10.99
N ILE A 315 -15.46 -52.48 10.08
CA ILE A 315 -16.46 -51.67 9.42
C ILE A 315 -16.37 -51.76 7.89
N SER A 316 -17.50 -51.65 7.20
CA SER A 316 -17.51 -51.54 5.74
C SER A 316 -17.28 -50.11 5.27
N ASP A 317 -16.88 -49.94 4.01
CA ASP A 317 -16.75 -48.62 3.39
C ASP A 317 -18.07 -47.83 3.44
N ASP A 318 -19.20 -48.49 3.18
CA ASP A 318 -20.53 -47.88 3.24
C ASP A 318 -20.93 -47.45 4.67
N THR A 319 -20.51 -48.23 5.67
CA THR A 319 -20.69 -47.87 7.09
C THR A 319 -19.87 -46.65 7.47
N LEU A 320 -18.59 -46.57 7.01
CA LEU A 320 -17.73 -45.43 7.27
C LEU A 320 -18.26 -44.18 6.59
N GLU A 321 -18.64 -44.26 5.33
CA GLU A 321 -19.24 -43.17 4.55
C GLU A 321 -20.48 -42.59 5.25
N THR A 322 -21.40 -43.48 5.68
CA THR A 322 -22.62 -43.08 6.40
C THR A 322 -22.30 -42.45 7.76
N LEU A 323 -21.32 -42.99 8.50
CA LEU A 323 -20.89 -42.46 9.79
C LEU A 323 -20.29 -41.05 9.63
N VAL A 324 -19.45 -40.84 8.61
CA VAL A 324 -18.93 -39.51 8.33
C VAL A 324 -20.03 -38.53 8.01
N GLY A 325 -21.01 -38.95 7.17
CA GLY A 325 -22.22 -38.16 6.86
C GLY A 325 -22.99 -37.75 8.12
N ASP A 326 -23.22 -38.69 9.04
CA ASP A 326 -23.89 -38.41 10.33
C ASP A 326 -23.07 -37.42 11.21
N ILE A 327 -21.76 -37.60 11.29
CA ILE A 327 -20.86 -36.69 12.06
C ILE A 327 -20.94 -35.27 11.51
N VAL A 328 -20.69 -35.08 10.22
CA VAL A 328 -20.56 -33.77 9.59
C VAL A 328 -21.87 -32.99 9.46
N ARG A 329 -23.02 -33.69 9.42
CA ARG A 329 -24.35 -33.10 9.36
C ARG A 329 -24.63 -32.12 10.47
N TYR A 330 -24.13 -32.39 11.69
CA TYR A 330 -24.36 -31.57 12.89
C TYR A 330 -23.32 -30.49 13.09
N GLN A 331 -22.25 -30.49 12.29
CA GLN A 331 -21.20 -29.47 12.34
C GLN A 331 -21.60 -28.22 11.53
N SER A 332 -21.18 -27.05 11.97
CA SER A 332 -21.35 -25.80 11.24
C SER A 332 -20.44 -25.74 9.98
N LYS A 333 -20.91 -25.08 8.92
CA LYS A 333 -20.12 -24.83 7.68
C LYS A 333 -19.13 -23.69 7.87
N ASP A 334 -18.33 -23.70 8.92
CA ASP A 334 -17.46 -22.57 9.30
C ASP A 334 -16.18 -22.48 8.45
N ASN A 335 -15.83 -23.57 7.76
CA ASN A 335 -14.62 -23.62 6.95
C ASN A 335 -14.80 -24.49 5.71
N SER A 336 -13.93 -24.28 4.70
CA SER A 336 -13.95 -25.00 3.42
C SER A 336 -13.81 -26.53 3.56
N THR A 337 -13.08 -27.00 4.58
CA THR A 337 -12.93 -28.42 4.88
C THR A 337 -14.26 -29.08 5.25
N MET A 338 -15.00 -28.47 6.19
CA MET A 338 -16.28 -29.01 6.63
C MET A 338 -17.34 -28.89 5.52
N ALA A 339 -17.30 -27.79 4.73
CA ALA A 339 -18.16 -27.64 3.56
C ALA A 339 -17.95 -28.78 2.53
N ALA A 340 -16.69 -29.10 2.22
CA ALA A 340 -16.33 -30.18 1.31
C ALA A 340 -16.77 -31.55 1.82
N LEU A 341 -16.63 -31.80 3.12
CA LEU A 341 -17.07 -33.06 3.75
C LEU A 341 -18.60 -33.20 3.68
N GLN A 342 -19.35 -32.14 3.99
CA GLN A 342 -20.82 -32.16 3.94
C GLN A 342 -21.36 -32.28 2.50
N GLU A 343 -20.65 -31.79 1.51
CA GLU A 343 -21.00 -31.92 0.10
C GLU A 343 -20.79 -33.36 -0.41
N HIS A 344 -19.70 -34.01 0.02
CA HIS A 344 -19.33 -35.34 -0.42
C HIS A 344 -20.09 -36.43 0.34
N PHE A 345 -20.19 -36.35 1.67
CA PHE A 345 -20.80 -37.37 2.53
C PHE A 345 -22.28 -37.03 2.77
N THR A 346 -23.14 -37.45 1.84
CA THR A 346 -24.58 -37.17 1.89
C THR A 346 -25.43 -38.35 2.43
N LYS A 347 -24.84 -39.54 2.58
CA LYS A 347 -25.48 -40.70 3.18
C LYS A 347 -25.68 -40.52 4.67
N LEU A 348 -26.86 -40.78 5.18
CA LEU A 348 -27.24 -40.60 6.60
C LEU A 348 -27.91 -41.84 7.12
N SER A 349 -27.60 -42.22 8.39
CA SER A 349 -28.31 -43.32 9.05
C SER A 349 -29.51 -42.84 9.88
N GLY A 350 -29.63 -41.54 10.13
CA GLY A 350 -30.68 -40.95 10.97
C GLY A 350 -30.35 -40.93 12.46
N ARG A 351 -29.05 -41.10 12.86
CA ARG A 351 -28.59 -40.96 14.26
C ARG A 351 -28.83 -39.53 14.75
N GLU A 352 -29.29 -39.42 16.00
CA GLU A 352 -29.44 -38.15 16.67
C GLU A 352 -28.21 -37.83 17.54
N ALA A 353 -27.64 -36.60 17.36
CA ALA A 353 -26.52 -36.17 18.14
C ALA A 353 -26.95 -35.83 19.57
N THR A 354 -26.23 -36.36 20.55
CA THR A 354 -26.42 -36.05 21.98
C THR A 354 -25.62 -34.83 22.41
N SER A 355 -24.44 -34.59 21.76
CA SER A 355 -23.59 -33.42 21.98
C SER A 355 -22.77 -33.16 20.72
N VAL A 356 -22.48 -31.88 20.43
CA VAL A 356 -21.67 -31.44 19.30
C VAL A 356 -20.60 -30.52 19.80
N CYS A 357 -19.34 -30.82 19.44
CA CYS A 357 -18.20 -29.96 19.67
C CYS A 357 -17.72 -29.40 18.33
N GLY A 358 -17.81 -28.08 18.16
CA GLY A 358 -17.35 -27.39 16.96
C GLY A 358 -15.83 -27.49 16.78
N PHE A 359 -15.34 -27.04 15.61
CA PHE A 359 -13.91 -27.10 15.29
C PHE A 359 -13.07 -26.24 16.22
N SER A 360 -12.03 -26.83 16.83
CA SER A 360 -11.02 -26.14 17.63
C SER A 360 -9.77 -25.85 16.80
N SER A 361 -9.46 -24.57 16.58
CA SER A 361 -8.25 -24.16 15.86
C SER A 361 -6.96 -24.56 16.60
N LYS A 362 -7.01 -24.67 17.92
CA LYS A 362 -5.87 -25.06 18.78
C LYS A 362 -5.62 -26.57 18.75
N TYR A 363 -6.68 -27.37 18.81
CA TYR A 363 -6.60 -28.83 18.89
C TYR A 363 -6.96 -29.54 17.58
N LYS A 364 -7.27 -28.79 16.52
CA LYS A 364 -7.42 -29.24 15.13
C LYS A 364 -8.39 -30.41 14.94
N TYR A 365 -9.47 -30.51 15.75
CA TYR A 365 -10.53 -31.48 15.59
C TYR A 365 -11.90 -30.87 15.85
N SER A 366 -12.93 -31.53 15.36
CA SER A 366 -14.34 -31.39 15.76
C SER A 366 -14.91 -32.73 16.16
N ALA A 367 -15.99 -32.75 16.93
CA ALA A 367 -16.58 -34.00 17.39
C ALA A 367 -18.11 -33.97 17.40
N THR A 368 -18.71 -35.15 17.21
CA THR A 368 -20.15 -35.36 17.36
C THR A 368 -20.37 -36.62 18.18
N CYS A 369 -21.11 -36.51 19.26
CA CYS A 369 -21.45 -37.61 20.15
C CYS A 369 -22.83 -38.13 19.82
N PHE A 370 -22.96 -39.44 19.77
CA PHE A 370 -24.23 -40.19 19.59
C PHE A 370 -24.41 -41.14 20.77
N VAL A 371 -25.59 -41.77 20.86
CA VAL A 371 -25.87 -42.80 21.90
C VAL A 371 -24.90 -44.00 21.75
N GLU A 372 -24.51 -44.32 20.49
CA GLU A 372 -23.63 -45.45 20.14
C GLU A 372 -22.15 -45.19 20.36
N GLY A 373 -21.75 -43.95 20.61
CA GLY A 373 -20.37 -43.56 20.81
C GLY A 373 -20.01 -42.12 20.43
N ASN A 374 -18.80 -41.72 20.83
CA ASN A 374 -18.31 -40.38 20.55
C ASN A 374 -17.31 -40.43 19.39
N PHE A 375 -17.49 -39.60 18.38
CA PHE A 375 -16.68 -39.59 17.18
C PHE A 375 -16.00 -38.24 16.97
N VAL A 376 -14.76 -38.30 16.54
CA VAL A 376 -13.93 -37.12 16.25
C VAL A 376 -13.45 -37.15 14.81
N ILE A 377 -13.40 -35.98 14.18
CA ILE A 377 -12.82 -35.76 12.87
C ILE A 377 -11.80 -34.62 12.97
N GLY A 378 -10.56 -34.84 12.52
CA GLY A 378 -9.53 -33.82 12.67
C GLY A 378 -8.16 -34.24 12.14
N ALA A 379 -7.16 -33.41 12.43
CA ALA A 379 -5.78 -33.67 12.04
C ALA A 379 -5.24 -34.92 12.76
N PRO A 380 -4.66 -35.87 12.01
CA PRO A 380 -4.29 -37.17 12.57
C PRO A 380 -3.37 -37.10 13.81
N GLU A 381 -2.42 -36.18 13.83
CA GLU A 381 -1.48 -36.02 14.93
C GLU A 381 -2.15 -35.54 16.24
N PHE A 382 -3.26 -34.82 16.14
CA PHE A 382 -4.01 -34.35 17.30
C PHE A 382 -5.03 -35.38 17.80
N VAL A 383 -5.64 -36.12 16.84
CA VAL A 383 -6.65 -37.14 17.14
C VAL A 383 -6.02 -38.44 17.65
N LEU A 384 -4.96 -38.94 17.01
CA LEU A 384 -4.34 -40.22 17.31
C LEU A 384 -3.27 -40.11 18.37
N ARG A 385 -2.68 -38.92 18.58
CA ARG A 385 -1.66 -38.67 19.63
C ARG A 385 -0.49 -39.66 19.62
N SER A 386 -0.33 -40.46 20.69
CA SER A 386 0.74 -41.51 20.80
C SER A 386 0.63 -42.58 19.71
N ASP A 387 -0.59 -42.87 19.23
CA ASP A 387 -0.82 -43.88 18.21
C ASP A 387 -0.55 -43.37 16.80
N PHE A 388 -0.34 -42.05 16.60
CA PHE A 388 0.01 -41.45 15.33
C PHE A 388 1.26 -42.09 14.69
N ALA A 389 2.30 -42.37 15.49
CA ALA A 389 3.54 -43.00 14.99
C ALA A 389 3.30 -44.32 14.23
N ARG A 390 2.24 -45.06 14.56
CA ARG A 390 1.86 -46.29 13.86
C ARG A 390 1.38 -46.07 12.41
N TYR A 391 0.81 -44.91 12.12
CA TYR A 391 0.22 -44.57 10.85
C TYR A 391 0.99 -43.49 10.12
N GLU A 392 2.05 -42.95 10.70
CA GLU A 392 2.82 -41.81 10.24
C GLU A 392 3.33 -41.99 8.80
N ASP A 393 3.96 -43.13 8.50
CA ASP A 393 4.47 -43.42 7.15
C ASP A 393 3.36 -43.43 6.08
N TYR A 394 2.20 -44.02 6.42
CA TYR A 394 1.07 -44.06 5.51
C TYR A 394 0.48 -42.68 5.26
N ILE A 395 0.28 -41.92 6.33
CA ILE A 395 -0.27 -40.55 6.28
C ILE A 395 0.70 -39.63 5.55
N SER A 396 1.99 -39.72 5.84
CA SER A 396 3.03 -38.93 5.18
C SER A 396 3.12 -39.22 3.68
N ASN A 397 2.99 -40.50 3.26
CA ASN A 397 2.95 -40.85 1.84
C ASN A 397 1.80 -40.22 1.08
N ILE A 398 0.65 -40.02 1.73
CA ILE A 398 -0.51 -39.36 1.14
C ILE A 398 -0.32 -37.84 1.16
N SER A 399 0.14 -37.30 2.29
CA SER A 399 0.42 -35.86 2.42
C SER A 399 1.50 -35.41 1.45
N ASN A 400 2.50 -36.25 1.16
CA ASN A 400 3.55 -35.97 0.16
C ASN A 400 3.03 -35.90 -1.28
N LYS A 401 1.83 -36.46 -1.53
CA LYS A 401 1.13 -36.29 -2.81
C LYS A 401 0.28 -35.01 -2.88
N GLY A 402 0.36 -34.16 -1.84
CA GLY A 402 -0.36 -32.89 -1.79
C GLY A 402 -1.71 -32.92 -1.06
N TYR A 403 -2.20 -34.09 -0.67
CA TYR A 403 -3.50 -34.22 0.00
C TYR A 403 -3.45 -33.77 1.45
N ARG A 404 -4.50 -33.11 1.89
CA ARG A 404 -4.77 -32.90 3.32
C ARG A 404 -5.49 -34.15 3.86
N VAL A 405 -4.92 -34.76 4.88
CA VAL A 405 -5.47 -35.98 5.49
C VAL A 405 -6.21 -35.64 6.78
N LEU A 406 -7.44 -36.16 6.92
CA LEU A 406 -8.19 -36.10 8.17
C LEU A 406 -8.41 -37.51 8.72
N ALA A 407 -8.26 -37.67 10.03
CA ALA A 407 -8.59 -38.91 10.74
C ALA A 407 -10.05 -38.88 11.21
N ILE A 408 -10.76 -39.98 10.95
CA ILE A 408 -12.05 -40.27 11.53
C ILE A 408 -11.83 -41.32 12.61
N ALA A 409 -12.17 -40.98 13.84
CA ALA A 409 -11.85 -41.86 14.97
C ALA A 409 -12.96 -41.88 16.01
N GLN A 410 -13.02 -42.96 16.78
CA GLN A 410 -13.91 -43.12 17.93
C GLN A 410 -13.16 -42.89 19.24
N THR A 411 -13.71 -42.07 20.11
CA THR A 411 -13.13 -41.82 21.46
C THR A 411 -14.06 -42.30 22.58
N SER A 412 -13.45 -42.70 23.70
CA SER A 412 -14.17 -43.07 24.93
C SER A 412 -14.62 -41.86 25.76
N GLU A 413 -14.00 -40.70 25.56
CA GLU A 413 -14.34 -39.47 26.28
C GLU A 413 -15.37 -38.65 25.51
N VAL A 414 -16.09 -37.76 26.23
CA VAL A 414 -16.96 -36.77 25.62
C VAL A 414 -16.11 -35.53 25.29
N PRO A 415 -15.82 -35.25 24.00
CA PRO A 415 -14.96 -34.14 23.63
C PRO A 415 -15.62 -32.79 23.96
N ASN A 416 -14.85 -31.92 24.59
CA ASN A 416 -15.30 -30.58 25.02
C ASN A 416 -14.54 -29.44 24.35
N GLY A 417 -13.83 -29.72 23.24
CA GLY A 417 -12.99 -28.75 22.53
C GLY A 417 -11.58 -28.58 23.11
N GLY A 418 -11.29 -29.25 24.23
CA GLY A 418 -9.96 -29.33 24.84
C GLY A 418 -9.07 -30.39 24.19
N ARG A 419 -7.89 -30.60 24.76
CA ARG A 419 -6.99 -31.69 24.34
C ARG A 419 -7.59 -33.06 24.72
N LEU A 420 -7.71 -33.96 23.75
CA LEU A 420 -8.13 -35.34 24.03
C LEU A 420 -7.13 -35.96 25.05
N GLU A 421 -7.60 -36.62 26.09
CA GLU A 421 -6.75 -37.23 27.14
C GLU A 421 -6.15 -38.55 26.68
N ALA A 422 -6.93 -39.36 25.95
CA ALA A 422 -6.50 -40.62 25.37
C ALA A 422 -6.47 -40.60 23.85
N PRO A 423 -5.64 -41.42 23.17
CA PRO A 423 -5.69 -41.57 21.72
C PRO A 423 -7.02 -42.18 21.31
N ALA A 424 -7.63 -41.61 20.22
CA ALA A 424 -8.86 -42.16 19.67
C ALA A 424 -8.57 -43.32 18.72
N ARG A 425 -9.48 -44.32 18.68
CA ARG A 425 -9.39 -45.49 17.79
C ARG A 425 -9.65 -45.04 16.35
N LEU A 426 -8.66 -45.19 15.47
CA LEU A 426 -8.75 -44.83 14.07
C LEU A 426 -9.77 -45.73 13.34
N LEU A 427 -10.78 -45.16 12.70
CA LEU A 427 -11.75 -45.84 11.87
C LEU A 427 -11.43 -45.71 10.38
N GLY A 428 -11.02 -44.52 9.96
CA GLY A 428 -10.66 -44.23 8.59
C GLY A 428 -9.95 -42.92 8.40
N LEU A 429 -9.48 -42.69 7.18
CA LEU A 429 -8.85 -41.46 6.75
C LEU A 429 -9.61 -40.89 5.55
N VAL A 430 -9.78 -39.57 5.51
CA VAL A 430 -10.37 -38.83 4.39
C VAL A 430 -9.29 -37.93 3.79
N PHE A 431 -9.22 -37.94 2.45
CA PHE A 431 -8.26 -37.17 1.67
C PHE A 431 -8.95 -35.99 1.01
N LEU A 432 -8.48 -34.80 1.25
CA LEU A 432 -8.96 -33.59 0.65
C LEU A 432 -7.89 -33.01 -0.28
N ASP A 433 -8.32 -32.63 -1.46
CA ASP A 433 -7.51 -31.92 -2.43
C ASP A 433 -7.86 -30.43 -2.39
N ASN A 434 -6.82 -29.61 -2.51
CA ASN A 434 -6.95 -28.16 -2.67
C ASN A 434 -6.08 -27.76 -3.86
N PRO A 435 -6.65 -27.80 -5.08
CA PRO A 435 -5.87 -27.66 -6.30
C PRO A 435 -5.18 -26.29 -6.39
N VAL A 436 -3.94 -26.33 -6.89
CA VAL A 436 -3.20 -25.12 -7.24
C VAL A 436 -3.96 -24.37 -8.33
N ARG A 437 -4.04 -23.05 -8.23
CA ARG A 437 -4.71 -22.23 -9.25
C ARG A 437 -3.95 -22.31 -10.57
N ASP A 438 -4.67 -22.43 -11.70
CA ASP A 438 -4.08 -22.48 -13.05
C ASP A 438 -3.14 -21.30 -13.33
N SER A 439 -3.46 -20.12 -12.80
CA SER A 439 -2.70 -18.88 -12.96
C SER A 439 -1.49 -18.75 -12.00
N ALA A 440 -1.32 -19.68 -11.05
CA ALA A 440 -0.30 -19.55 -10.01
C ALA A 440 1.12 -19.53 -10.58
N LYS A 441 1.43 -20.48 -11.46
CA LYS A 441 2.76 -20.62 -12.09
C LYS A 441 3.19 -19.35 -12.81
N GLU A 442 2.35 -18.80 -13.68
CA GLU A 442 2.66 -17.57 -14.43
C GLU A 442 2.84 -16.38 -13.48
N THR A 443 2.02 -16.31 -12.43
CA THR A 443 2.08 -15.24 -11.42
C THR A 443 3.41 -15.28 -10.64
N PHE A 444 3.85 -16.45 -10.18
CA PHE A 444 5.09 -16.57 -9.43
C PHE A 444 6.33 -16.44 -10.31
N GLU A 445 6.29 -16.91 -11.56
CA GLU A 445 7.33 -16.64 -12.55
C GLU A 445 7.50 -15.13 -12.81
N TYR A 446 6.39 -14.38 -12.90
CA TYR A 446 6.45 -12.92 -12.99
C TYR A 446 7.15 -12.28 -11.80
N PHE A 447 6.86 -12.71 -10.57
CA PHE A 447 7.53 -12.19 -9.38
C PHE A 447 9.02 -12.51 -9.37
N ALA A 448 9.39 -13.74 -9.69
CA ALA A 448 10.78 -14.19 -9.78
C ALA A 448 11.57 -13.39 -10.84
N ALA A 449 11.03 -13.22 -12.05
CA ALA A 449 11.63 -12.41 -13.11
C ALA A 449 11.80 -10.94 -12.70
N ASN A 450 10.92 -10.45 -11.82
CA ASN A 450 10.99 -9.09 -11.28
C ASN A 450 11.83 -8.98 -9.99
N GLY A 451 12.50 -10.07 -9.58
CA GLY A 451 13.39 -10.13 -8.43
C GLY A 451 12.68 -9.93 -7.10
N VAL A 452 11.43 -10.37 -7.00
CA VAL A 452 10.66 -10.47 -5.76
C VAL A 452 10.82 -11.90 -5.26
N GLU A 453 11.30 -12.05 -4.04
CA GLU A 453 11.43 -13.33 -3.35
C GLU A 453 10.07 -13.74 -2.79
N ILE A 454 9.69 -15.02 -2.97
CA ILE A 454 8.45 -15.53 -2.40
C ILE A 454 8.78 -16.33 -1.14
N LYS A 455 8.01 -16.13 -0.08
CA LYS A 455 8.01 -16.94 1.14
C LYS A 455 6.63 -17.51 1.36
N VAL A 456 6.49 -18.82 1.39
CA VAL A 456 5.21 -19.50 1.66
C VAL A 456 5.11 -19.78 3.16
N ILE A 457 4.05 -19.27 3.79
CA ILE A 457 3.87 -19.33 5.23
C ILE A 457 2.49 -19.91 5.52
N SER A 458 2.43 -21.15 5.99
CA SER A 458 1.16 -21.88 6.18
C SER A 458 1.10 -22.60 7.54
N GLY A 459 -0.11 -22.75 8.07
CA GLY A 459 -0.38 -23.60 9.24
C GLY A 459 -0.39 -25.10 8.95
N ASP A 460 -0.29 -25.49 7.68
CA ASP A 460 -0.33 -26.89 7.25
C ASP A 460 1.04 -27.57 7.38
N ASN A 461 1.06 -28.89 7.18
CA ASN A 461 2.29 -29.69 7.19
C ASN A 461 3.32 -29.15 6.17
N PRO A 462 4.60 -28.94 6.55
CA PRO A 462 5.62 -28.35 5.69
C PRO A 462 5.86 -29.10 4.38
N GLU A 463 5.75 -30.43 4.37
CA GLU A 463 5.91 -31.27 3.16
C GLU A 463 4.78 -31.00 2.16
N THR A 464 3.53 -30.95 2.62
CA THR A 464 2.36 -30.61 1.79
C THR A 464 2.49 -29.20 1.21
N VAL A 465 2.94 -28.23 2.04
CA VAL A 465 3.14 -26.84 1.58
C VAL A 465 4.27 -26.75 0.56
N SER A 466 5.35 -27.50 0.76
CA SER A 466 6.47 -27.60 -0.19
C SER A 466 6.03 -28.18 -1.53
N HIS A 467 5.22 -29.25 -1.53
CA HIS A 467 4.68 -29.84 -2.77
C HIS A 467 3.84 -28.81 -3.56
N VAL A 468 2.92 -28.13 -2.89
CA VAL A 468 2.11 -27.05 -3.50
C VAL A 468 2.97 -25.90 -4.03
N ALA A 469 4.02 -25.52 -3.30
CA ALA A 469 4.95 -24.46 -3.71
C ALA A 469 5.74 -24.84 -4.98
N MET A 470 6.19 -26.10 -5.08
CA MET A 470 6.88 -26.62 -6.26
C MET A 470 5.94 -26.71 -7.46
N GLU A 471 4.72 -27.19 -7.29
CA GLU A 471 3.70 -27.26 -8.33
C GLU A 471 3.33 -25.86 -8.85
N ALA A 472 3.24 -24.89 -7.96
CA ALA A 472 3.03 -23.48 -8.32
C ALA A 472 4.25 -22.81 -8.98
N GLY A 473 5.39 -23.50 -9.14
CA GLY A 473 6.60 -22.97 -9.77
C GLY A 473 7.38 -21.97 -8.91
N ILE A 474 7.22 -22.02 -7.58
CA ILE A 474 7.96 -21.13 -6.67
C ILE A 474 9.42 -21.58 -6.55
N ILE A 475 10.36 -20.68 -6.84
CA ILE A 475 11.80 -20.97 -6.76
C ILE A 475 12.19 -21.29 -5.32
N GLY A 476 12.82 -22.46 -5.10
CA GLY A 476 13.21 -22.96 -3.78
C GLY A 476 12.05 -23.53 -2.98
N GLY A 477 10.93 -23.88 -3.63
CA GLY A 477 9.77 -24.51 -3.00
C GLY A 477 10.10 -25.83 -2.28
N ASP A 478 11.20 -26.48 -2.61
CA ASP A 478 11.79 -27.68 -1.97
C ASP A 478 12.54 -27.35 -0.66
N HIS A 479 12.88 -26.09 -0.41
CA HIS A 479 13.55 -25.66 0.82
C HIS A 479 12.53 -25.29 1.89
N TYR A 480 12.14 -26.25 2.70
CA TYR A 480 11.13 -26.08 3.75
C TYR A 480 11.68 -26.31 5.16
N VAL A 481 10.94 -25.82 6.14
CA VAL A 481 11.21 -26.01 7.58
C VAL A 481 9.89 -26.12 8.35
N ASP A 482 9.90 -26.93 9.42
CA ASP A 482 8.81 -26.97 10.39
C ASP A 482 8.97 -25.81 11.39
N ALA A 483 7.97 -24.95 11.50
CA ALA A 483 8.03 -23.78 12.36
C ALA A 483 8.06 -24.13 13.86
N ARG A 484 7.71 -25.35 14.24
CA ARG A 484 7.85 -25.84 15.62
C ARG A 484 9.30 -25.94 16.07
N ASP A 485 10.26 -26.09 15.14
CA ASP A 485 11.69 -26.11 15.41
C ASP A 485 12.28 -24.71 15.63
N LEU A 486 11.51 -23.65 15.30
CA LEU A 486 11.91 -22.25 15.40
C LEU A 486 11.35 -21.63 16.69
N THR A 487 12.07 -21.80 17.79
CA THR A 487 11.59 -21.47 19.15
C THR A 487 11.92 -20.06 19.62
N ASP A 488 12.88 -19.38 18.97
CA ASP A 488 13.34 -18.04 19.36
C ASP A 488 13.46 -17.07 18.16
N GLU A 489 13.57 -15.77 18.44
CA GLU A 489 13.69 -14.74 17.41
C GLU A 489 14.95 -14.91 16.54
N GLN A 490 16.03 -15.47 17.07
CA GLN A 490 17.28 -15.63 16.32
C GLN A 490 17.15 -16.76 15.30
N SER A 491 16.56 -17.89 15.68
CA SER A 491 16.29 -19.01 14.77
C SER A 491 15.35 -18.60 13.64
N ILE A 492 14.31 -17.80 13.94
CA ILE A 492 13.41 -17.22 12.94
C ILE A 492 14.18 -16.28 11.99
N TYR A 493 15.04 -15.41 12.54
CA TYR A 493 15.82 -14.46 11.73
C TYR A 493 16.77 -15.16 10.73
N GLU A 494 17.37 -16.29 11.13
CA GLU A 494 18.23 -17.10 10.26
C GLU A 494 17.40 -17.94 9.27
N ALA A 495 16.27 -18.50 9.73
CA ALA A 495 15.40 -19.32 8.90
C ALA A 495 14.82 -18.56 7.70
N VAL A 496 14.39 -17.30 7.87
CA VAL A 496 13.82 -16.51 6.75
C VAL A 496 14.86 -16.19 5.66
N GLU A 497 16.17 -16.28 5.92
CA GLU A 497 17.23 -16.15 4.93
C GLU A 497 17.47 -17.46 4.16
N ARG A 498 17.25 -18.63 4.83
CA ARG A 498 17.62 -19.95 4.31
C ARG A 498 16.49 -20.70 3.63
N PHE A 499 15.27 -20.61 4.15
CA PHE A 499 14.11 -21.39 3.72
C PHE A 499 13.11 -20.53 2.94
N THR A 500 12.39 -21.20 2.02
CA THR A 500 11.33 -20.57 1.20
C THR A 500 9.96 -20.94 1.74
N VAL A 501 9.81 -22.13 2.31
CA VAL A 501 8.54 -22.68 2.78
C VAL A 501 8.58 -22.90 4.29
N PHE A 502 7.54 -22.44 4.98
CA PHE A 502 7.36 -22.57 6.42
C PHE A 502 6.01 -23.25 6.70
N GLY A 503 6.05 -24.45 7.29
CA GLY A 503 4.86 -25.22 7.65
C GLY A 503 4.58 -25.18 9.15
N ARG A 504 3.33 -25.50 9.55
CA ARG A 504 2.85 -25.52 10.96
C ARG A 504 3.08 -24.20 11.71
N VAL A 505 2.96 -23.10 10.99
CA VAL A 505 3.20 -21.75 11.51
C VAL A 505 2.02 -21.27 12.34
N THR A 506 2.30 -20.73 13.54
CA THR A 506 1.29 -20.06 14.38
C THR A 506 1.07 -18.60 13.94
N PRO A 507 -0.03 -17.95 14.32
CA PRO A 507 -0.27 -16.54 14.01
C PRO A 507 0.84 -15.59 14.51
N GLU A 508 1.40 -15.86 15.69
CA GLU A 508 2.51 -15.09 16.29
C GLU A 508 3.79 -15.27 15.49
N GLN A 509 4.05 -16.49 15.02
CA GLN A 509 5.22 -16.78 14.16
C GLN A 509 5.06 -16.13 12.79
N LYS A 510 3.84 -16.04 12.20
CA LYS A 510 3.59 -15.27 10.96
C LYS A 510 4.02 -13.82 11.14
N LEU A 511 3.66 -13.20 12.26
CA LEU A 511 4.09 -11.84 12.61
C LEU A 511 5.62 -11.76 12.79
N ALA A 512 6.22 -12.73 13.48
CA ALA A 512 7.66 -12.76 13.72
C ALA A 512 8.47 -12.88 12.43
N PHE A 513 8.02 -13.66 11.44
CA PHE A 513 8.63 -13.74 10.10
C PHE A 513 8.61 -12.40 9.37
N VAL A 514 7.48 -11.73 9.36
CA VAL A 514 7.36 -10.39 8.76
C VAL A 514 8.34 -9.41 9.43
N LYS A 515 8.39 -9.38 10.76
CA LYS A 515 9.31 -8.54 11.52
C LYS A 515 10.78 -8.87 11.25
N ALA A 516 11.15 -10.15 11.17
CA ALA A 516 12.49 -10.60 10.86
C ALA A 516 12.96 -10.14 9.48
N LEU A 517 12.12 -10.26 8.45
CA LEU A 517 12.40 -9.78 7.10
C LEU A 517 12.55 -8.25 7.06
N LYS A 518 11.71 -7.50 7.78
CA LYS A 518 11.83 -6.03 7.91
C LYS A 518 13.12 -5.63 8.65
N LYS A 519 13.52 -6.35 9.72
CA LYS A 519 14.82 -6.14 10.39
C LYS A 519 16.03 -6.36 9.45
N GLN A 520 15.89 -7.23 8.43
CA GLN A 520 16.89 -7.39 7.36
C GLN A 520 16.89 -6.25 6.31
N GLY A 521 15.99 -5.28 6.45
CA GLY A 521 15.87 -4.13 5.55
C GLY A 521 15.13 -4.44 4.25
N LYS A 522 14.36 -5.51 4.19
CA LYS A 522 13.49 -5.87 3.08
C LYS A 522 12.16 -5.13 3.16
N THR A 523 11.60 -4.77 2.01
CA THR A 523 10.21 -4.31 1.89
C THR A 523 9.31 -5.53 1.77
N VAL A 524 8.43 -5.75 2.75
CA VAL A 524 7.66 -6.99 2.91
C VAL A 524 6.21 -6.77 2.51
N GLY A 525 5.76 -7.57 1.51
CA GLY A 525 4.35 -7.78 1.22
C GLY A 525 3.84 -9.02 1.95
N MET A 526 2.58 -9.00 2.42
CA MET A 526 1.91 -10.15 3.02
C MET A 526 0.55 -10.36 2.39
N THR A 527 0.24 -11.60 1.99
CA THR A 527 -1.10 -11.99 1.56
C THR A 527 -1.69 -12.99 2.55
N GLY A 528 -2.97 -12.88 2.81
CA GLY A 528 -3.68 -13.80 3.68
C GLY A 528 -5.19 -13.63 3.54
N ASP A 529 -5.94 -14.67 3.87
CA ASP A 529 -7.40 -14.70 3.82
C ASP A 529 -8.03 -15.05 5.18
N GLY A 530 -7.24 -15.59 6.11
CA GLY A 530 -7.66 -16.06 7.40
C GLY A 530 -7.56 -15.04 8.53
N VAL A 531 -8.25 -15.33 9.61
CA VAL A 531 -8.15 -14.62 10.90
C VAL A 531 -6.72 -14.69 11.45
N ASN A 532 -6.04 -15.81 11.22
CA ASN A 532 -4.67 -16.07 11.68
C ASN A 532 -3.61 -15.16 11.02
N ASP A 533 -3.97 -14.46 9.93
CA ASP A 533 -3.07 -13.58 9.19
C ASP A 533 -3.11 -12.13 9.65
N VAL A 534 -4.14 -11.75 10.42
CA VAL A 534 -4.46 -10.36 10.78
C VAL A 534 -3.27 -9.60 11.36
N LEU A 535 -2.53 -10.21 12.29
CA LEU A 535 -1.35 -9.59 12.91
C LEU A 535 -0.24 -9.35 11.90
N ALA A 536 0.06 -10.33 11.05
CA ALA A 536 1.07 -10.24 10.00
C ALA A 536 0.68 -9.24 8.91
N LEU A 537 -0.61 -9.21 8.49
CA LEU A 537 -1.16 -8.25 7.53
C LEU A 537 -1.02 -6.81 8.02
N ARG A 538 -1.22 -6.54 9.31
CA ARG A 538 -1.08 -5.19 9.89
C ARG A 538 0.36 -4.70 9.98
N ASP A 539 1.31 -5.60 10.24
CA ASP A 539 2.73 -5.22 10.39
C ASP A 539 3.46 -5.14 9.05
N ALA A 540 2.98 -5.79 8.00
CA ALA A 540 3.60 -5.77 6.67
C ALA A 540 3.62 -4.35 6.07
N ASP A 541 4.63 -4.07 5.21
CA ASP A 541 4.72 -2.78 4.50
C ASP A 541 3.58 -2.62 3.49
N CYS A 542 3.12 -3.72 2.90
CA CYS A 542 1.88 -3.82 2.16
C CYS A 542 1.18 -5.14 2.44
N SER A 543 -0.13 -5.09 2.67
CA SER A 543 -0.96 -6.27 2.90
C SER A 543 -2.11 -6.37 1.91
N VAL A 544 -2.40 -7.62 1.52
CA VAL A 544 -3.41 -7.97 0.52
C VAL A 544 -4.29 -9.08 1.07
N ALA A 545 -5.61 -8.86 1.10
CA ALA A 545 -6.58 -9.88 1.45
C ALA A 545 -7.40 -10.33 0.24
N MET A 546 -7.90 -11.56 0.33
CA MET A 546 -8.88 -12.11 -0.61
C MET A 546 -10.29 -11.77 -0.11
N ALA A 547 -11.19 -11.38 -1.00
CA ALA A 547 -12.56 -11.04 -0.61
C ALA A 547 -13.39 -12.25 -0.15
N SER A 548 -13.02 -13.45 -0.57
CA SER A 548 -13.59 -14.73 -0.10
C SER A 548 -13.12 -15.13 1.30
N GLY A 549 -12.08 -14.47 1.81
CA GLY A 549 -11.55 -14.73 3.13
C GLY A 549 -12.35 -14.09 4.26
N SER A 550 -11.79 -14.09 5.47
CA SER A 550 -12.42 -13.51 6.65
C SER A 550 -12.57 -12.00 6.53
N GLU A 551 -13.64 -11.47 7.12
CA GLU A 551 -13.88 -10.04 7.23
C GLU A 551 -12.74 -9.33 8.02
N ALA A 552 -12.21 -10.01 9.03
CA ALA A 552 -11.10 -9.52 9.83
C ALA A 552 -9.82 -9.31 9.00
N ALA A 553 -9.46 -10.28 8.14
CA ALA A 553 -8.33 -10.15 7.22
C ALA A 553 -8.54 -9.01 6.21
N SER A 554 -9.77 -8.93 5.63
CA SER A 554 -10.14 -7.84 4.72
C SER A 554 -10.02 -6.47 5.37
N ASN A 555 -10.49 -6.30 6.62
CA ASN A 555 -10.44 -5.02 7.35
C ASN A 555 -9.02 -4.65 7.81
N ALA A 556 -8.15 -5.63 8.06
CA ALA A 556 -6.77 -5.43 8.48
C ALA A 556 -5.83 -5.11 7.30
N SER A 557 -6.22 -5.47 6.08
CA SER A 557 -5.37 -5.35 4.88
C SER A 557 -5.43 -3.94 4.27
N MET A 558 -4.38 -3.60 3.51
CA MET A 558 -4.30 -2.34 2.77
C MET A 558 -4.93 -2.43 1.38
N LEU A 559 -5.00 -3.65 0.82
CA LEU A 559 -5.64 -3.98 -0.46
C LEU A 559 -6.56 -5.18 -0.29
N VAL A 560 -7.65 -5.21 -1.05
CA VAL A 560 -8.54 -6.37 -1.12
C VAL A 560 -8.76 -6.75 -2.59
N LEU A 561 -8.46 -8.01 -2.95
CA LEU A 561 -8.80 -8.59 -4.25
C LEU A 561 -10.26 -9.05 -4.22
N MET A 562 -11.10 -8.32 -4.95
CA MET A 562 -12.56 -8.40 -4.86
C MET A 562 -13.16 -9.68 -5.41
N ASP A 563 -12.50 -10.27 -6.38
CA ASP A 563 -12.83 -11.57 -6.98
C ASP A 563 -11.94 -12.69 -6.43
N SER A 564 -11.10 -12.40 -5.44
CA SER A 564 -10.18 -13.36 -4.83
C SER A 564 -9.21 -13.99 -5.83
N ASP A 565 -8.90 -13.29 -6.93
CA ASP A 565 -7.98 -13.75 -7.96
C ASP A 565 -6.57 -13.16 -7.76
N PHE A 566 -5.65 -13.99 -7.26
CA PHE A 566 -4.26 -13.63 -7.01
C PHE A 566 -3.49 -13.27 -8.31
N SER A 567 -3.95 -13.74 -9.48
CA SER A 567 -3.33 -13.41 -10.78
C SER A 567 -3.36 -11.91 -11.11
N LYS A 568 -4.13 -11.12 -10.39
CA LYS A 568 -4.17 -9.65 -10.52
C LYS A 568 -2.97 -8.94 -9.88
N MET A 569 -2.23 -9.61 -8.99
CA MET A 569 -1.10 -9.02 -8.27
C MET A 569 0.02 -8.46 -9.18
N PRO A 570 0.43 -9.10 -10.27
CA PRO A 570 1.36 -8.51 -11.25
C PRO A 570 0.91 -7.13 -11.75
N SER A 571 -0.40 -6.96 -12.00
CA SER A 571 -0.96 -5.69 -12.45
C SER A 571 -0.96 -4.62 -11.35
N VAL A 572 -1.13 -5.02 -10.09
CA VAL A 572 -1.06 -4.12 -8.92
C VAL A 572 0.37 -3.61 -8.72
N VAL A 573 1.36 -4.51 -8.79
CA VAL A 573 2.79 -4.13 -8.71
C VAL A 573 3.20 -3.21 -9.86
N SER A 574 2.75 -3.53 -11.08
CA SER A 574 3.00 -2.70 -12.26
C SER A 574 2.42 -1.31 -12.12
N GLU A 575 1.20 -1.18 -11.61
CA GLU A 575 0.56 0.10 -11.35
C GLU A 575 1.29 0.91 -10.28
N GLY A 576 1.75 0.26 -9.20
CA GLY A 576 2.59 0.89 -8.19
C GLY A 576 3.90 1.44 -8.77
N ARG A 577 4.60 0.65 -9.59
CA ARG A 577 5.82 1.09 -10.29
C ARG A 577 5.57 2.29 -11.19
N ARG A 578 4.47 2.27 -11.94
CA ARG A 578 4.07 3.38 -12.79
C ARG A 578 3.95 4.68 -11.99
N VAL A 579 3.23 4.64 -10.87
CA VAL A 579 3.03 5.82 -10.00
C VAL A 579 4.36 6.37 -9.50
N VAL A 580 5.18 5.53 -8.89
CA VAL A 580 6.45 5.99 -8.28
C VAL A 580 7.42 6.51 -9.34
N ASN A 581 7.57 5.81 -10.48
CA ASN A 581 8.45 6.25 -11.58
C ASN A 581 7.99 7.58 -12.18
N ASN A 582 6.69 7.74 -12.41
CA ASN A 582 6.15 8.98 -12.98
C ASN A 582 6.27 10.15 -12.02
N ILE A 583 6.02 9.93 -10.72
CA ILE A 583 6.24 10.97 -9.71
C ILE A 583 7.73 11.32 -9.60
N GLN A 584 8.65 10.36 -9.72
CA GLN A 584 10.09 10.66 -9.77
C GLN A 584 10.45 11.53 -10.98
N LYS A 585 9.90 11.23 -12.17
CA LYS A 585 10.10 12.03 -13.38
C LYS A 585 9.57 13.47 -13.17
N ALA A 586 8.34 13.61 -12.72
CA ALA A 586 7.73 14.91 -12.44
C ALA A 586 8.52 15.69 -11.38
N ALA A 587 8.85 15.06 -10.25
CA ALA A 587 9.63 15.68 -9.19
C ALA A 587 11.01 16.18 -9.67
N SER A 588 11.63 15.46 -10.61
CA SER A 588 12.92 15.87 -11.18
C SER A 588 12.81 17.15 -12.02
N LEU A 589 11.70 17.36 -12.73
CA LEU A 589 11.46 18.59 -13.47
C LEU A 589 11.32 19.80 -12.52
N TYR A 590 10.52 19.65 -11.46
CA TYR A 590 10.40 20.70 -10.43
C TYR A 590 11.73 21.01 -9.75
N LEU A 591 12.46 19.96 -9.34
CA LEU A 591 13.71 20.12 -8.60
C LEU A 591 14.81 20.76 -9.45
N THR A 592 14.82 20.55 -10.78
CA THR A 592 15.76 21.20 -11.70
C THR A 592 15.67 22.71 -11.59
N LYS A 593 14.46 23.28 -11.62
CA LYS A 593 14.21 24.73 -11.45
C LYS A 593 14.66 25.21 -10.08
N ASN A 594 14.35 24.43 -9.04
CA ASN A 594 14.68 24.82 -7.67
C ASN A 594 16.19 24.87 -7.44
N ILE A 595 16.94 23.89 -7.95
CA ILE A 595 18.42 23.86 -7.89
C ILE A 595 18.98 25.06 -8.65
N PHE A 596 18.51 25.30 -9.87
CA PHE A 596 18.93 26.43 -10.69
C PHE A 596 18.69 27.77 -9.97
N SER A 597 17.49 28.01 -9.47
CA SER A 597 17.13 29.30 -8.83
C SER A 597 17.90 29.54 -7.53
N LEU A 598 18.12 28.48 -6.74
CA LEU A 598 18.93 28.56 -5.52
C LEU A 598 20.39 28.94 -5.84
N LEU A 599 20.99 28.20 -6.80
CA LEU A 599 22.39 28.47 -7.20
C LEU A 599 22.54 29.87 -7.81
N LEU A 600 21.59 30.32 -8.62
CA LEU A 600 21.59 31.64 -9.22
C LEU A 600 21.41 32.75 -8.17
N ALA A 601 20.54 32.55 -7.18
CA ALA A 601 20.36 33.50 -6.08
C ALA A 601 21.65 33.64 -5.22
N VAL A 602 22.28 32.51 -4.88
CA VAL A 602 23.58 32.50 -4.18
C VAL A 602 24.64 33.21 -5.00
N PHE A 603 24.72 32.93 -6.30
CA PHE A 603 25.65 33.58 -7.22
C PHE A 603 25.43 35.09 -7.27
N SER A 604 24.17 35.54 -7.38
CA SER A 604 23.80 36.96 -7.39
C SER A 604 24.22 37.66 -6.09
N VAL A 605 24.02 36.99 -4.93
CA VAL A 605 24.42 37.51 -3.62
C VAL A 605 25.94 37.62 -3.51
N ILE A 606 26.69 36.59 -3.85
CA ILE A 606 28.17 36.57 -3.70
C ILE A 606 28.83 37.61 -4.63
N ASN A 607 28.33 37.78 -5.85
CA ASN A 607 28.94 38.69 -6.82
C ASN A 607 28.31 40.11 -6.81
N VAL A 608 27.44 40.38 -5.86
CA VAL A 608 26.70 41.67 -5.75
C VAL A 608 26.01 42.06 -7.05
N LEU A 609 25.28 41.07 -7.63
CA LEU A 609 24.55 41.24 -8.90
C LEU A 609 23.03 41.21 -8.69
N LYS A 610 22.31 41.95 -9.51
CA LYS A 610 20.87 41.87 -9.56
C LYS A 610 20.44 40.50 -10.05
N TYR A 611 19.41 39.93 -9.41
CA TYR A 611 18.81 38.67 -9.89
C TYR A 611 18.21 38.86 -11.29
N PRO A 612 18.63 38.09 -12.31
CA PRO A 612 18.37 38.44 -13.71
C PRO A 612 16.96 38.09 -14.23
N LEU A 613 16.15 37.33 -13.49
CA LEU A 613 14.83 36.91 -13.94
C LEU A 613 13.71 37.66 -13.23
N LYS A 614 12.54 37.80 -13.90
CA LYS A 614 11.31 38.38 -13.36
C LYS A 614 10.32 37.26 -12.95
N PRO A 615 9.38 37.54 -12.01
CA PRO A 615 8.37 36.55 -11.59
C PRO A 615 7.53 36.00 -12.77
N SER A 616 7.11 36.87 -13.68
CA SER A 616 6.36 36.51 -14.86
C SER A 616 7.12 35.58 -15.83
N GLN A 617 8.44 35.76 -15.94
CA GLN A 617 9.30 34.89 -16.74
C GLN A 617 9.44 33.48 -16.11
N ILE A 618 9.60 33.40 -14.78
CA ILE A 618 9.61 32.13 -14.04
C ILE A 618 8.28 31.41 -14.24
N THR A 619 7.17 32.14 -14.23
CA THR A 619 5.84 31.61 -14.52
C THR A 619 5.75 31.00 -15.92
N LEU A 620 6.25 31.70 -16.96
CA LEU A 620 6.29 31.23 -18.34
C LEU A 620 7.09 29.91 -18.46
N ILE A 621 8.30 29.88 -17.91
CA ILE A 621 9.17 28.72 -17.91
C ILE A 621 8.46 27.54 -17.19
N SER A 622 7.95 27.79 -15.98
CA SER A 622 7.29 26.75 -15.18
C SER A 622 6.07 26.14 -15.86
N MET A 623 5.28 26.94 -16.57
CA MET A 623 4.08 26.47 -17.27
C MET A 623 4.43 25.52 -18.42
N PHE A 624 5.37 25.89 -19.29
CA PHE A 624 5.66 25.14 -20.52
C PHE A 624 6.71 24.03 -20.34
N THR A 625 7.65 24.14 -19.39
CA THR A 625 8.72 23.15 -19.25
C THR A 625 8.53 22.22 -18.03
N ILE A 626 7.62 22.55 -17.11
CA ILE A 626 7.45 21.80 -15.85
C ILE A 626 5.99 21.40 -15.61
N GLY A 627 5.07 22.35 -15.44
CA GLY A 627 3.71 22.09 -14.95
C GLY A 627 2.90 21.21 -15.91
N VAL A 628 2.68 21.67 -17.14
CA VAL A 628 1.93 20.91 -18.15
C VAL A 628 2.62 19.58 -18.47
N PRO A 629 3.96 19.54 -18.74
CA PRO A 629 4.64 18.27 -18.99
C PRO A 629 4.56 17.28 -17.82
N SER A 630 4.76 17.74 -16.60
CA SER A 630 4.68 16.88 -15.40
C SER A 630 3.33 16.19 -15.25
N PHE A 631 2.24 16.93 -15.56
CA PHE A 631 0.90 16.36 -15.54
C PHE A 631 0.73 15.26 -16.59
N ILE A 632 1.16 15.50 -17.83
CA ILE A 632 1.07 14.51 -18.91
C ILE A 632 1.92 13.27 -18.59
N LEU A 633 3.18 13.47 -18.20
CA LEU A 633 4.09 12.38 -17.85
C LEU A 633 3.62 11.56 -16.63
N SER A 634 2.84 12.17 -15.72
CA SER A 634 2.29 11.44 -14.56
C SER A 634 1.27 10.36 -14.93
N LEU A 635 0.69 10.42 -16.12
CA LEU A 635 -0.34 9.49 -16.61
C LEU A 635 0.21 8.36 -17.50
N GLU A 636 1.50 8.39 -17.83
CA GLU A 636 2.12 7.43 -18.75
C GLU A 636 2.32 6.03 -18.17
N PRO A 637 2.34 4.98 -19.02
CA PRO A 637 2.77 3.66 -18.62
C PRO A 637 4.30 3.61 -18.42
N ASN A 638 4.75 3.35 -17.21
CA ASN A 638 6.17 3.16 -16.88
C ASN A 638 6.29 2.10 -15.78
N PHE A 639 6.62 0.89 -16.17
CA PHE A 639 6.63 -0.30 -15.30
C PHE A 639 8.05 -0.74 -14.89
N GLU A 640 9.06 0.07 -15.13
CA GLU A 640 10.46 -0.26 -14.80
C GLU A 640 10.61 -0.50 -13.28
N ARG A 641 11.48 -1.47 -12.93
CA ARG A 641 11.77 -1.76 -11.54
C ARG A 641 12.43 -0.57 -10.85
N ILE A 642 11.89 -0.17 -9.71
CA ILE A 642 12.40 0.94 -8.91
C ILE A 642 13.66 0.48 -8.16
N LYS A 643 14.74 1.25 -8.30
CA LYS A 643 16.02 1.00 -7.61
C LYS A 643 16.40 2.21 -6.78
N GLY A 644 16.81 1.98 -5.53
CA GLY A 644 17.32 3.03 -4.64
C GLY A 644 16.23 3.92 -4.01
N ARG A 645 16.67 4.94 -3.27
CA ARG A 645 15.78 5.86 -2.54
C ARG A 645 15.19 6.92 -3.46
N PHE A 646 13.90 7.25 -3.28
CA PHE A 646 13.15 8.21 -4.08
C PHE A 646 13.89 9.54 -4.25
N LEU A 647 14.20 10.23 -3.16
CA LEU A 647 14.82 11.56 -3.20
C LEU A 647 16.21 11.56 -3.85
N SER A 648 17.01 10.51 -3.58
CA SER A 648 18.34 10.38 -4.22
C SER A 648 18.24 10.23 -5.73
N ASN A 649 17.23 9.50 -6.23
CA ASN A 649 17.01 9.35 -7.66
C ASN A 649 16.57 10.66 -8.30
N VAL A 650 15.61 11.37 -7.66
CA VAL A 650 15.14 12.68 -8.13
C VAL A 650 16.28 13.70 -8.21
N PHE A 651 17.14 13.77 -7.17
CA PHE A 651 18.34 14.66 -7.19
C PHE A 651 19.32 14.30 -8.31
N LYS A 652 19.63 13.01 -8.49
CA LYS A 652 20.55 12.57 -9.56
C LYS A 652 20.03 12.88 -10.96
N MET A 653 18.71 12.87 -11.14
CA MET A 653 18.09 13.22 -12.42
C MET A 653 18.11 14.73 -12.66
N ALA A 654 17.77 15.54 -11.64
CA ALA A 654 17.59 16.98 -11.74
C ALA A 654 18.90 17.77 -11.77
N LEU A 655 19.93 17.33 -11.01
CA LEU A 655 21.17 18.07 -10.78
C LEU A 655 21.91 18.45 -12.06
N PRO A 656 22.09 17.57 -13.08
CA PRO A 656 22.79 17.94 -14.30
C PRO A 656 22.14 19.09 -15.06
N ALA A 657 20.83 19.08 -15.18
CA ALA A 657 20.09 20.13 -15.88
C ALA A 657 20.08 21.44 -15.08
N GLY A 658 19.90 21.37 -13.75
CA GLY A 658 19.98 22.54 -12.88
C GLY A 658 21.34 23.23 -12.90
N ILE A 659 22.43 22.45 -12.88
CA ILE A 659 23.80 22.98 -13.03
C ILE A 659 24.02 23.58 -14.43
N THR A 660 23.53 22.94 -15.48
CA THR A 660 23.64 23.48 -16.83
C THR A 660 22.93 24.84 -16.95
N MET A 661 21.69 24.95 -16.46
CA MET A 661 20.95 26.22 -16.41
C MET A 661 21.76 27.28 -15.64
N PHE A 662 22.28 26.91 -14.48
CA PHE A 662 23.04 27.84 -13.64
C PHE A 662 24.30 28.36 -14.34
N ILE A 663 25.14 27.46 -14.89
CA ILE A 663 26.39 27.87 -15.57
C ILE A 663 26.07 28.75 -16.79
N SER A 664 25.09 28.34 -17.61
CA SER A 664 24.73 29.11 -18.82
C SER A 664 24.23 30.51 -18.50
N VAL A 665 23.32 30.64 -17.53
CA VAL A 665 22.74 31.93 -17.15
C VAL A 665 23.76 32.81 -16.44
N SER A 666 24.52 32.24 -15.49
CA SER A 666 25.58 33.03 -14.77
C SER A 666 26.64 33.55 -15.74
N SER A 667 27.07 32.72 -16.68
CA SER A 667 28.02 33.16 -17.70
C SER A 667 27.43 34.26 -18.60
N LEU A 668 26.17 34.09 -19.05
CA LEU A 668 25.47 35.11 -19.84
C LEU A 668 25.40 36.46 -19.08
N VAL A 669 25.08 36.41 -17.79
CA VAL A 669 25.01 37.63 -16.95
C VAL A 669 26.37 38.32 -16.88
N VAL A 670 27.47 37.59 -16.63
CA VAL A 670 28.83 38.14 -16.58
C VAL A 670 29.27 38.72 -17.93
N PHE A 671 29.07 37.97 -19.05
CA PHE A 671 29.41 38.46 -20.39
C PHE A 671 28.53 39.64 -20.78
N GLY A 672 27.22 39.62 -20.43
CA GLY A 672 26.31 40.74 -20.69
C GLY A 672 26.78 42.05 -20.04
N GLN A 673 27.35 41.97 -18.83
CA GLN A 673 27.97 43.16 -18.20
C GLN A 673 29.22 43.63 -18.90
N VAL A 674 30.12 42.70 -19.30
CA VAL A 674 31.34 43.04 -20.05
C VAL A 674 31.01 43.71 -21.38
N PHE A 675 29.95 43.31 -22.05
CA PHE A 675 29.51 43.90 -23.33
C PHE A 675 28.50 45.04 -23.17
N ASN A 676 28.27 45.54 -21.96
CA ASN A 676 27.35 46.64 -21.63
C ASN A 676 25.91 46.39 -22.17
N ILE A 677 25.46 45.11 -22.15
CA ILE A 677 24.10 44.75 -22.54
C ILE A 677 23.10 45.14 -21.43
N THR A 678 21.98 45.71 -21.82
CA THR A 678 20.96 46.15 -20.85
C THR A 678 20.43 45.01 -20.02
N ALA A 679 20.13 45.27 -18.75
CA ALA A 679 19.58 44.26 -17.84
C ALA A 679 18.31 43.58 -18.35
N GLU A 680 17.52 44.31 -19.14
CA GLU A 680 16.30 43.80 -19.75
C GLU A 680 16.56 42.75 -20.87
N CYS A 681 17.59 42.99 -21.68
CA CYS A 681 18.04 42.03 -22.71
C CYS A 681 18.67 40.80 -22.04
N ILE A 682 19.46 40.97 -20.97
CA ILE A 682 20.03 39.86 -20.20
C ILE A 682 18.91 39.01 -19.58
N SER A 683 17.86 39.64 -19.03
CA SER A 683 16.70 38.97 -18.46
C SER A 683 15.93 38.13 -19.48
N THR A 684 15.66 38.71 -20.67
CA THR A 684 15.00 37.99 -21.77
C THR A 684 15.87 36.82 -22.28
N SER A 685 17.15 37.07 -22.51
CA SER A 685 18.10 36.04 -22.99
C SER A 685 18.26 34.91 -21.97
N SER A 686 18.33 35.22 -20.67
CA SER A 686 18.35 34.23 -19.60
C SER A 686 17.08 33.35 -19.61
N THR A 687 15.92 33.94 -19.84
CA THR A 687 14.65 33.22 -19.96
C THR A 687 14.69 32.22 -21.11
N MET A 688 15.22 32.60 -22.27
CA MET A 688 15.36 31.72 -23.44
C MET A 688 16.34 30.56 -23.18
N LEU A 689 17.46 30.82 -22.50
CA LEU A 689 18.44 29.78 -22.16
C LEU A 689 17.83 28.76 -21.16
N VAL A 690 17.14 29.23 -20.15
CA VAL A 690 16.48 28.33 -19.16
C VAL A 690 15.40 27.50 -19.83
N ALA A 691 14.65 28.10 -20.76
CA ALA A 691 13.64 27.38 -21.53
C ALA A 691 14.25 26.31 -22.43
N LEU A 692 15.38 26.62 -23.12
CA LEU A 692 16.10 25.64 -23.93
C LEU A 692 16.51 24.41 -23.11
N VAL A 693 17.20 24.65 -21.97
CA VAL A 693 17.62 23.53 -21.10
C VAL A 693 16.39 22.80 -20.56
N GLY A 694 15.31 23.52 -20.23
CA GLY A 694 14.04 22.92 -19.80
C GLY A 694 13.48 21.93 -20.84
N PHE A 695 13.44 22.32 -22.10
CA PHE A 695 12.98 21.43 -23.17
C PHE A 695 13.96 20.30 -23.47
N LEU A 696 15.28 20.54 -23.46
CA LEU A 696 16.29 19.48 -23.60
C LEU A 696 16.14 18.44 -22.47
N TYR A 697 15.96 18.92 -21.25
CA TYR A 697 15.75 18.04 -20.11
C TYR A 697 14.41 17.30 -20.15
N LEU A 698 13.34 17.97 -20.56
CA LEU A 698 12.04 17.32 -20.78
C LEU A 698 12.16 16.18 -21.81
N GLY A 699 12.84 16.42 -22.93
CA GLY A 699 13.14 15.37 -23.92
C GLY A 699 13.94 14.20 -23.34
N LYS A 700 14.83 14.46 -22.37
CA LYS A 700 15.58 13.42 -21.67
C LYS A 700 14.70 12.60 -20.70
N VAL A 701 13.84 13.27 -19.93
CA VAL A 701 12.94 12.64 -18.96
C VAL A 701 11.83 11.85 -19.64
N ALA A 702 11.39 12.30 -20.83
CA ALA A 702 10.34 11.65 -21.64
C ALA A 702 10.84 10.40 -22.39
N GLN A 703 12.09 10.00 -22.25
CA GLN A 703 12.60 8.77 -22.88
C GLN A 703 11.96 7.51 -22.28
N PRO A 704 11.65 6.49 -23.12
CA PRO A 704 11.76 6.43 -24.58
C PRO A 704 10.73 7.33 -25.28
N ILE A 705 11.15 8.06 -26.32
CA ILE A 705 10.30 9.01 -27.02
C ILE A 705 9.27 8.27 -27.87
N ASN A 706 8.01 8.60 -27.70
CA ASN A 706 6.87 8.12 -28.46
C ASN A 706 6.15 9.26 -29.21
N ARG A 707 5.16 8.97 -30.06
CA ARG A 707 4.41 9.96 -30.83
C ARG A 707 3.71 11.01 -29.96
N LEU A 708 3.23 10.62 -28.77
CA LEU A 708 2.61 11.51 -27.81
C LEU A 708 3.62 12.50 -27.25
N HIS A 709 4.84 12.07 -26.93
CA HIS A 709 5.93 12.94 -26.48
C HIS A 709 6.31 13.98 -27.53
N VAL A 710 6.43 13.56 -28.81
CA VAL A 710 6.73 14.48 -29.91
C VAL A 710 5.62 15.51 -30.07
N GLY A 711 4.36 15.08 -30.06
CA GLY A 711 3.21 15.99 -30.13
C GLY A 711 3.14 16.96 -28.94
N MET A 712 3.35 16.45 -27.72
CA MET A 712 3.43 17.26 -26.50
C MET A 712 4.54 18.32 -26.63
N MET A 713 5.75 17.94 -26.98
CA MET A 713 6.89 18.86 -27.13
C MET A 713 6.61 19.93 -28.20
N ALA A 714 6.06 19.54 -29.34
CA ALA A 714 5.73 20.47 -30.41
C ALA A 714 4.69 21.51 -29.95
N ILE A 715 3.64 21.08 -29.25
CA ILE A 715 2.60 21.97 -28.70
C ILE A 715 3.17 22.93 -27.66
N LEU A 716 4.02 22.43 -26.76
CA LEU A 716 4.62 23.24 -25.68
C LEU A 716 5.60 24.26 -26.25
N ILE A 717 6.44 23.89 -27.22
CA ILE A 717 7.37 24.80 -27.89
C ILE A 717 6.59 25.86 -28.67
N ALA A 718 5.56 25.47 -29.44
CA ALA A 718 4.70 26.40 -30.18
C ALA A 718 3.93 27.35 -29.23
N GLY A 719 3.40 26.83 -28.11
CA GLY A 719 2.73 27.63 -27.08
C GLY A 719 3.65 28.64 -26.42
N MET A 720 4.90 28.24 -26.12
CA MET A 720 5.90 29.19 -25.62
C MET A 720 6.29 30.23 -26.64
N ALA A 721 6.53 29.87 -27.91
CA ALA A 721 6.83 30.79 -28.99
C ALA A 721 5.68 31.79 -29.22
N TYR A 722 4.44 31.31 -29.17
CA TYR A 722 3.24 32.14 -29.23
C TYR A 722 3.20 33.17 -28.09
N SER A 723 3.43 32.71 -26.84
CA SER A 723 3.44 33.55 -25.64
C SER A 723 4.51 34.66 -25.74
N VAL A 724 5.72 34.30 -26.17
CA VAL A 724 6.81 35.26 -26.40
C VAL A 724 6.49 36.28 -27.50
N ARG A 725 5.83 35.86 -28.60
CA ARG A 725 5.54 36.73 -29.76
C ARG A 725 4.33 37.64 -29.54
N PHE A 726 3.26 37.09 -28.94
CA PHE A 726 1.96 37.80 -28.87
C PHE A 726 1.62 38.31 -27.45
N MET A 727 2.30 37.83 -26.39
CA MET A 727 2.08 38.25 -25.02
C MET A 727 3.35 38.74 -24.30
N PRO A 728 4.29 39.46 -24.98
CA PRO A 728 5.58 39.79 -24.38
C PRO A 728 5.42 40.69 -23.14
N LYS A 729 4.44 41.61 -23.14
CA LYS A 729 4.17 42.50 -22.00
C LYS A 729 3.68 41.76 -20.77
N LEU A 730 2.94 40.65 -20.93
CA LEU A 730 2.42 39.82 -19.83
C LEU A 730 3.55 39.05 -19.13
N PHE A 731 4.49 38.55 -19.89
CA PHE A 731 5.60 37.75 -19.39
C PHE A 731 6.91 38.54 -19.19
N GLY A 732 6.86 39.84 -19.32
CA GLY A 732 8.04 40.71 -19.12
C GLY A 732 9.18 40.45 -20.10
N ILE A 733 8.85 40.01 -21.30
CA ILE A 733 9.80 39.77 -22.41
C ILE A 733 10.00 41.08 -23.15
N ASN A 734 11.24 41.51 -23.28
CA ASN A 734 11.60 42.76 -23.98
C ASN A 734 12.27 42.45 -25.33
N SER A 735 12.32 43.45 -26.22
CA SER A 735 13.07 43.37 -27.46
C SER A 735 14.55 43.14 -27.16
N ILE A 736 15.20 42.31 -27.97
CA ILE A 736 16.61 42.01 -27.86
C ILE A 736 17.39 42.86 -28.87
N THR A 737 18.45 43.54 -28.45
CA THR A 737 19.39 44.23 -29.33
C THR A 737 20.17 43.26 -30.21
N THR A 738 20.76 43.69 -31.30
CA THR A 738 21.54 42.85 -32.24
C THR A 738 22.71 42.17 -31.51
N GLU A 739 23.43 42.92 -30.64
CA GLU A 739 24.53 42.41 -29.85
C GLU A 739 24.05 41.33 -28.87
N ALA A 740 22.93 41.56 -28.18
CA ALA A 740 22.34 40.61 -27.27
C ALA A 740 21.82 39.35 -28.01
N ALA A 741 21.31 39.47 -29.22
CA ALA A 741 20.88 38.35 -30.06
C ALA A 741 22.08 37.49 -30.52
N MET A 742 23.19 38.11 -30.94
CA MET A 742 24.39 37.39 -31.30
C MET A 742 24.95 36.62 -30.09
N LEU A 743 25.02 37.27 -28.90
CA LEU A 743 25.46 36.61 -27.68
C LEU A 743 24.52 35.46 -27.30
N LEU A 744 23.21 35.66 -27.43
CA LEU A 744 22.21 34.61 -27.14
C LEU A 744 22.40 33.37 -28.04
N VAL A 745 22.63 33.55 -29.36
CA VAL A 745 22.87 32.44 -30.29
C VAL A 745 24.11 31.63 -29.89
N VAL A 746 25.21 32.32 -29.54
CA VAL A 746 26.43 31.65 -29.07
C VAL A 746 26.15 30.85 -27.81
N PHE A 747 25.43 31.43 -26.84
CA PHE A 747 25.08 30.74 -25.58
C PHE A 747 24.08 29.59 -25.80
N LEU A 748 23.13 29.68 -26.74
CA LEU A 748 22.22 28.58 -27.06
C LEU A 748 22.98 27.34 -27.56
N ILE A 749 23.96 27.54 -28.47
CA ILE A 749 24.81 26.45 -29.00
C ILE A 749 25.71 25.88 -27.88
N ALA A 750 26.38 26.76 -27.13
CA ALA A 750 27.25 26.36 -26.02
C ALA A 750 26.50 25.60 -24.92
N THR A 751 25.28 26.05 -24.61
CA THR A 751 24.43 25.42 -23.58
C THR A 751 23.99 24.01 -23.97
N GLU A 752 23.66 23.77 -25.23
CA GLU A 752 23.34 22.43 -25.73
C GLU A 752 24.53 21.47 -25.59
N GLY A 753 25.72 21.92 -25.99
CA GLY A 753 26.96 21.17 -25.83
C GLY A 753 27.27 20.88 -24.33
N LEU A 754 27.15 21.90 -23.48
CA LEU A 754 27.34 21.78 -22.03
C LEU A 754 26.35 20.80 -21.39
N PHE A 755 25.09 20.84 -21.77
CA PHE A 755 24.06 19.92 -21.31
C PHE A 755 24.41 18.46 -21.63
N ARG A 756 24.84 18.18 -22.85
CA ARG A 756 25.28 16.83 -23.25
C ARG A 756 26.50 16.37 -22.46
N TYR A 757 27.48 17.28 -22.27
CA TYR A 757 28.72 16.95 -21.58
C TYR A 757 28.49 16.63 -20.09
N ILE A 758 27.74 17.46 -19.38
CA ILE A 758 27.42 17.25 -17.96
C ILE A 758 26.64 15.94 -17.78
N HIS A 759 25.66 15.65 -18.63
CA HIS A 759 24.90 14.40 -18.56
C HIS A 759 25.78 13.16 -18.82
N LYS A 760 26.75 13.21 -19.77
CA LYS A 760 27.70 12.13 -19.96
C LYS A 760 28.61 11.95 -18.74
N GLY A 761 29.10 13.05 -18.14
CA GLY A 761 29.94 13.01 -16.94
C GLY A 761 29.25 12.33 -15.75
N VAL A 762 27.96 12.63 -15.53
CA VAL A 762 27.17 11.96 -14.50
C VAL A 762 26.98 10.48 -14.79
N GLY A 763 26.80 10.10 -16.06
CA GLY A 763 26.72 8.69 -16.49
C GLY A 763 27.99 7.91 -16.18
N ILE A 764 29.17 8.50 -16.47
CA ILE A 764 30.48 7.91 -16.17
C ILE A 764 30.68 7.79 -14.64
N GLY A 765 30.32 8.82 -13.87
CA GLY A 765 30.38 8.81 -12.41
C GLY A 765 29.52 7.69 -11.81
N LYS A 766 28.31 7.46 -12.35
CA LYS A 766 27.45 6.36 -11.95
C LYS A 766 28.10 5.01 -12.25
N TRP A 767 28.64 4.81 -13.45
CA TRP A 767 29.34 3.57 -13.83
C TRP A 767 30.53 3.26 -12.90
N ILE A 768 31.35 4.27 -12.57
CA ILE A 768 32.49 4.13 -11.64
C ILE A 768 32.00 3.75 -10.23
N SER A 769 30.94 4.39 -9.74
CA SER A 769 30.33 4.09 -8.44
C SER A 769 29.79 2.66 -8.38
N ASP A 770 29.09 2.22 -9.41
CA ASP A 770 28.53 0.88 -9.48
C ASP A 770 29.63 -0.19 -9.55
N LYS A 771 30.69 0.07 -10.31
CA LYS A 771 31.88 -0.80 -10.37
C LYS A 771 32.61 -0.89 -9.01
N ARG A 772 32.69 0.21 -8.27
CA ARG A 772 33.24 0.21 -6.90
C ARG A 772 32.37 -0.57 -5.92
N LYS A 773 31.06 -0.47 -6.02
CA LYS A 773 30.11 -1.24 -5.18
C LYS A 773 30.20 -2.75 -5.49
N ALA A 774 30.25 -3.13 -6.76
CA ALA A 774 30.43 -4.51 -7.19
C ALA A 774 31.71 -5.13 -6.64
N ARG A 775 32.85 -4.43 -6.74
CA ARG A 775 34.13 -4.86 -6.16
C ARG A 775 34.11 -4.99 -4.62
N LYS A 776 33.35 -4.10 -3.91
CA LYS A 776 33.17 -4.21 -2.46
C LYS A 776 32.34 -5.42 -2.08
N LEU A 777 31.30 -5.75 -2.85
CA LEU A 777 30.46 -6.93 -2.65
C LEU A 777 31.24 -8.22 -2.92
N GLU A 778 32.03 -8.29 -3.97
CA GLU A 778 32.93 -9.43 -4.24
C GLU A 778 33.95 -9.65 -3.12
N LYS A 779 34.58 -8.57 -2.61
CA LYS A 779 35.50 -8.67 -1.46
C LYS A 779 34.78 -9.15 -0.19
N ARG A 780 33.52 -8.76 0.04
CA ARG A 780 32.71 -9.24 1.18
C ARG A 780 32.33 -10.72 1.02
N ARG A 781 31.96 -11.14 -0.20
CA ARG A 781 31.68 -12.57 -0.51
C ARG A 781 32.92 -13.43 -0.38
N GLY A 782 34.08 -12.96 -0.83
CA GLY A 782 35.36 -13.65 -0.70
C GLY A 782 35.83 -13.77 0.76
N ARG A 783 35.56 -12.77 1.63
CA ARG A 783 35.83 -12.85 3.07
C ARG A 783 34.89 -13.83 3.79
N ARG A 784 33.60 -13.87 3.44
CA ARG A 784 32.63 -14.86 3.99
C ARG A 784 32.95 -16.28 3.58
N ARG A 785 33.44 -16.52 2.36
CA ARG A 785 33.93 -17.87 1.95
C ARG A 785 35.16 -18.32 2.74
N LYS A 786 36.14 -17.43 2.95
CA LYS A 786 37.34 -17.73 3.77
C LYS A 786 37.08 -17.87 5.28
N SER A 787 35.96 -17.42 5.80
CA SER A 787 35.57 -17.65 7.21
C SER A 787 34.62 -18.85 7.37
N ALA A 788 34.22 -19.50 6.28
CA ALA A 788 33.40 -20.70 6.27
C ALA A 788 34.22 -21.98 5.90
N GLU A 789 35.47 -21.80 5.40
CA GLU A 789 36.53 -22.77 5.32
C GLU A 789 37.38 -22.71 6.61
#